data_d2ab9331191dd1806885f38db4fe6184
#
_entry.id   d2ab9331191dd1806885f38db4fe6184
#
_cell.length_a   1.000
_cell.length_b   1.000
_cell.length_c   1.000
_cell.angle_alpha   90.00
_cell.angle_beta   90.00
_cell.angle_gamma   90.00
#
_symmetry.space_group_name_H-M   'P 1'
#
loop_
_entity.id
_entity.type
_entity.pdbx_description
1 polymer ?
#
loop_
_entity_poly.entity_id
_entity_poly.type
_entity_poly.pdbx_seq_one_letter_code
_entity_poly.pdbx_strand_id
1 'polypeptide(L)'
;DGAAAPRYIEARLSKFALDVVFNPKTTEWQSSYDGRNKEPITLPVKFPLLLAQGVEGIAVGLSSKILPHNFNDLCNASIAYLRKEEFKLYPDFQTGGSIDVSRYNDGERGGVVKVRAKINKLDNKTLAITEIPYGKTTSSLIESILKAVEKGKIKVRKVDDNTAEKVEILVHLAPGVSSDKTLDALYAFTDCEVSISPNCCVIDARKPHFLTVSDVLKKSVNNTLSLLRQELEIRKGELLENLHFASLEKIFIEERIYKDVRFEQSENMDAACAHIDERLTPFYPQFIREVTKEDILKLMEIKMARILKFNKDKADENIARIKEEIEDINDKLAHIIDYTINWYEMLKEKYGKNYPRRTELRNFDTIEAAKVVEANEKLYINREEGFIGTSLKKDEFVANCSDIDDVIIFYKDGKYKVVRVTDKMFVGKNVLYVNVFKKNDKRTIYNVVYRDGKEGFHYIKRFNITSITRDREYDVTQGTPGSRIVYFTANPNGEAEVIKITLKPNPRIKKIIYEKDFSDINIKGRQSMGNILSKYEVHKIALKQRGGSTLGGRKVWFDHDVLRLNYDERGQYLGEFQSDDLILIVQENGEFYTTNFDLNNHYDPGICVIEKFNANKVWSAALYDADQQGYPYLKRFTFEATSKKLNYLGENKDSRPILLTSIVYPRVQVIFGGHDSFREALEIDVDEFIGCLLYTSPSP
;
A
#
# COMPACT_ATOMS: atom_id res chain seq x y z
N ASP A 1 -33.54 0.11 5.90
CA ASP A 1 -34.67 0.98 5.47
C ASP A 1 -34.26 1.73 4.22
N GLY A 2 -35.17 1.83 3.23
CA GLY A 2 -34.96 2.59 2.01
C GLY A 2 -34.86 4.10 2.29
N ALA A 3 -34.15 4.82 1.40
CA ALA A 3 -34.05 6.28 1.49
C ALA A 3 -35.43 6.96 1.37
N ALA A 4 -35.64 8.04 2.13
CA ALA A 4 -36.84 8.86 2.00
C ALA A 4 -36.93 9.48 0.60
N ALA A 5 -38.15 9.78 0.15
CA ALA A 5 -38.36 10.46 -1.12
C ALA A 5 -37.64 11.84 -1.12
N PRO A 6 -36.99 12.25 -2.22
CA PRO A 6 -36.16 13.48 -2.27
C PRO A 6 -36.90 14.75 -1.81
N ARG A 7 -38.23 14.80 -1.99
CA ARG A 7 -39.06 15.93 -1.57
C ARG A 7 -39.17 16.17 -0.04
N TYR A 8 -38.72 15.18 0.76
CA TYR A 8 -38.67 15.28 2.22
C TYR A 8 -37.25 15.52 2.75
N ILE A 9 -36.27 15.63 1.87
CA ILE A 9 -34.88 15.80 2.25
C ILE A 9 -34.50 17.26 2.09
N GLU A 10 -34.00 17.84 3.18
CA GLU A 10 -33.42 19.19 3.18
C GLU A 10 -31.89 19.08 3.27
N ALA A 11 -31.22 20.02 2.61
CA ALA A 11 -29.76 20.14 2.68
C ALA A 11 -29.38 21.51 3.28
N ARG A 12 -28.32 21.53 4.06
CA ARG A 12 -27.69 22.75 4.61
C ARG A 12 -26.20 22.74 4.35
N LEU A 13 -25.64 23.92 4.14
CA LEU A 13 -24.21 24.07 3.98
C LEU A 13 -23.49 23.75 5.29
N SER A 14 -22.43 22.95 5.21
CA SER A 14 -21.55 22.71 6.33
C SER A 14 -20.72 23.96 6.66
N LYS A 15 -20.16 24.04 7.88
CA LYS A 15 -19.25 25.13 8.26
C LYS A 15 -18.03 25.18 7.31
N PHE A 16 -17.52 24.05 6.90
CA PHE A 16 -16.45 23.98 5.93
C PHE A 16 -16.83 24.60 4.57
N ALA A 17 -18.04 24.27 4.08
CA ALA A 17 -18.52 24.84 2.82
C ALA A 17 -18.65 26.38 2.89
N LEU A 18 -19.13 26.91 4.01
CA LEU A 18 -19.23 28.37 4.21
C LEU A 18 -17.87 29.04 4.27
N ASP A 19 -16.87 28.42 4.88
CA ASP A 19 -15.52 29.01 4.97
C ASP A 19 -14.77 28.92 3.64
N VAL A 20 -14.95 27.84 2.90
CA VAL A 20 -14.02 27.44 1.81
C VAL A 20 -14.64 27.55 0.42
N VAL A 21 -15.95 27.28 0.28
CA VAL A 21 -16.58 27.07 -1.02
C VAL A 21 -17.42 28.25 -1.46
N PHE A 22 -18.10 28.93 -0.52
CA PHE A 22 -19.06 29.95 -0.84
C PHE A 22 -18.58 31.35 -0.46
N ASN A 23 -18.47 32.23 -1.44
CA ASN A 23 -18.30 33.65 -1.25
C ASN A 23 -19.03 34.39 -2.39
N PRO A 24 -20.19 34.99 -2.15
CA PRO A 24 -20.96 35.65 -3.21
C PRO A 24 -20.24 36.81 -3.88
N LYS A 25 -19.25 37.44 -3.19
CA LYS A 25 -18.51 38.59 -3.72
C LYS A 25 -17.41 38.19 -4.74
N THR A 26 -16.92 36.94 -4.66
CA THR A 26 -15.91 36.42 -5.58
C THR A 26 -16.46 35.40 -6.57
N THR A 27 -17.79 35.16 -6.56
CA THR A 27 -18.47 34.25 -7.46
C THR A 27 -18.82 34.96 -8.78
N GLU A 28 -18.54 34.31 -9.90
CA GLU A 28 -19.07 34.70 -11.20
C GLU A 28 -20.49 34.17 -11.35
N TRP A 29 -21.43 35.09 -11.64
CA TRP A 29 -22.86 34.79 -11.72
C TRP A 29 -23.35 34.85 -13.17
N GLN A 30 -24.21 33.91 -13.54
CA GLN A 30 -25.00 33.96 -14.77
C GLN A 30 -26.48 33.90 -14.46
N SER A 31 -27.31 34.27 -15.42
CA SER A 31 -28.78 34.11 -15.30
C SER A 31 -29.15 32.63 -15.31
N SER A 32 -30.09 32.24 -14.45
CA SER A 32 -30.67 30.89 -14.47
C SER A 32 -31.41 30.64 -15.79
N TYR A 33 -31.71 29.35 -16.08
CA TYR A 33 -32.40 28.95 -17.28
C TYR A 33 -33.72 29.72 -17.51
N ASP A 34 -34.47 30.01 -16.45
CA ASP A 34 -35.71 30.74 -16.51
C ASP A 34 -35.56 32.26 -16.41
N GLY A 35 -34.33 32.77 -16.29
CA GLY A 35 -34.00 34.18 -16.17
C GLY A 35 -34.45 34.86 -14.86
N ARG A 36 -35.05 34.12 -13.91
CA ARG A 36 -35.59 34.68 -12.67
C ARG A 36 -34.57 34.86 -11.59
N ASN A 37 -33.52 34.01 -11.60
CA ASN A 37 -32.49 33.99 -10.57
C ASN A 37 -31.10 34.09 -11.21
N LYS A 38 -30.09 34.23 -10.37
CA LYS A 38 -28.68 34.09 -10.74
C LYS A 38 -28.14 32.78 -10.19
N GLU A 39 -27.32 32.11 -10.98
CA GLU A 39 -26.62 30.89 -10.58
C GLU A 39 -25.11 31.06 -10.81
N PRO A 40 -24.25 30.43 -9.99
CA PRO A 40 -22.83 30.54 -10.20
C PRO A 40 -22.39 29.74 -11.44
N ILE A 41 -21.47 30.32 -12.21
CA ILE A 41 -20.78 29.61 -13.30
C ILE A 41 -19.88 28.53 -12.71
N THR A 42 -19.07 28.93 -11.73
CA THR A 42 -18.24 28.05 -10.89
C THR A 42 -18.21 28.58 -9.47
N LEU A 43 -17.95 27.71 -8.50
CA LEU A 43 -17.81 28.10 -7.11
C LEU A 43 -16.36 28.55 -6.81
N PRO A 44 -16.16 29.62 -5.99
CA PRO A 44 -14.85 30.11 -5.62
C PRO A 44 -14.22 29.24 -4.52
N VAL A 45 -13.81 28.03 -4.84
CA VAL A 45 -13.29 27.05 -3.88
C VAL A 45 -11.84 27.33 -3.53
N LYS A 46 -11.55 27.57 -2.26
CA LYS A 46 -10.23 27.88 -1.71
C LYS A 46 -9.54 26.66 -1.08
N PHE A 47 -9.64 25.51 -1.73
CA PHE A 47 -9.08 24.24 -1.30
C PHE A 47 -9.10 23.26 -2.47
N PRO A 48 -8.16 22.30 -2.60
CA PRO A 48 -8.20 21.28 -3.66
C PRO A 48 -9.29 20.22 -3.44
N LEU A 49 -10.54 20.66 -3.41
CA LEU A 49 -11.71 19.84 -3.07
C LEU A 49 -11.92 18.68 -4.04
N LEU A 50 -11.62 18.89 -5.33
CA LEU A 50 -11.68 17.84 -6.35
C LEU A 50 -10.80 16.65 -6.00
N LEU A 51 -9.58 16.89 -5.52
CA LEU A 51 -8.65 15.85 -5.11
C LEU A 51 -9.04 15.23 -3.76
N ALA A 52 -9.65 16.00 -2.86
CA ALA A 52 -10.11 15.47 -1.57
C ALA A 52 -11.27 14.48 -1.71
N GLN A 53 -12.22 14.80 -2.57
CA GLN A 53 -13.42 13.98 -2.79
C GLN A 53 -13.18 12.88 -3.83
N GLY A 54 -12.30 13.13 -4.79
CA GLY A 54 -12.21 12.31 -5.99
C GLY A 54 -13.44 12.48 -6.89
N VAL A 55 -13.35 11.96 -8.09
CA VAL A 55 -14.47 11.97 -9.04
C VAL A 55 -14.36 10.78 -9.99
N GLU A 56 -15.48 10.21 -10.34
CA GLU A 56 -15.60 9.21 -11.40
C GLU A 56 -16.78 9.59 -12.28
N GLY A 57 -16.55 9.64 -13.60
CA GLY A 57 -17.58 9.96 -14.56
C GLY A 57 -17.21 9.56 -15.96
N ILE A 58 -18.22 9.25 -16.76
CA ILE A 58 -18.10 8.85 -18.17
C ILE A 58 -18.93 9.82 -19.00
N ALA A 59 -18.31 10.38 -20.03
CA ALA A 59 -18.94 11.20 -21.03
C ALA A 59 -18.72 10.59 -22.43
N VAL A 60 -19.30 11.19 -23.45
CA VAL A 60 -19.07 10.71 -24.83
C VAL A 60 -17.63 10.97 -25.24
N GLY A 61 -16.88 9.90 -25.44
CA GLY A 61 -15.46 9.95 -25.85
C GLY A 61 -14.46 10.32 -24.75
N LEU A 62 -14.93 10.63 -23.53
CA LEU A 62 -14.09 11.03 -22.40
C LEU A 62 -14.53 10.31 -21.11
N SER A 63 -13.57 10.06 -20.24
CA SER A 63 -13.84 9.59 -18.88
C SER A 63 -12.88 10.24 -17.91
N SER A 64 -13.29 10.42 -16.66
CA SER A 64 -12.44 10.86 -15.58
C SER A 64 -12.54 9.89 -14.43
N LYS A 65 -11.42 9.56 -13.81
CA LYS A 65 -11.32 8.79 -12.58
C LYS A 65 -10.19 9.33 -11.73
N ILE A 66 -10.52 10.28 -10.88
CA ILE A 66 -9.60 10.89 -9.92
C ILE A 66 -9.88 10.26 -8.57
N LEU A 67 -8.86 9.64 -7.99
CA LEU A 67 -8.98 8.99 -6.68
C LEU A 67 -8.96 10.04 -5.56
N PRO A 68 -9.67 9.81 -4.45
CA PRO A 68 -9.66 10.73 -3.31
C PRO A 68 -8.31 10.72 -2.60
N HIS A 69 -7.96 11.87 -2.02
CA HIS A 69 -6.72 12.08 -1.26
C HIS A 69 -7.03 12.59 0.14
N ASN A 70 -6.09 12.37 1.05
CA ASN A 70 -6.22 12.79 2.44
C ASN A 70 -6.22 14.32 2.57
N PHE A 71 -7.10 14.84 3.42
CA PHE A 71 -7.25 16.26 3.69
C PHE A 71 -5.94 16.91 4.18
N ASN A 72 -5.27 16.28 5.15
CA ASN A 72 -4.03 16.80 5.71
C ASN A 72 -2.87 16.73 4.71
N ASP A 73 -2.81 15.65 3.92
CA ASP A 73 -1.79 15.51 2.86
C ASP A 73 -1.95 16.59 1.79
N LEU A 74 -3.19 16.92 1.43
CA LEU A 74 -3.48 18.01 0.49
C LEU A 74 -3.07 19.37 1.05
N CYS A 75 -3.35 19.67 2.32
CA CYS A 75 -2.88 20.88 2.98
C CYS A 75 -1.36 20.95 3.00
N ASN A 76 -0.69 19.88 3.39
CA ASN A 76 0.77 19.80 3.45
C ASN A 76 1.41 19.99 2.06
N ALA A 77 0.87 19.33 1.04
CA ALA A 77 1.35 19.46 -0.33
C ALA A 77 1.12 20.88 -0.90
N SER A 78 0.00 21.52 -0.55
CA SER A 78 -0.29 22.91 -0.91
C SER A 78 0.71 23.88 -0.29
N ILE A 79 1.04 23.69 0.98
CA ILE A 79 2.06 24.48 1.71
C ILE A 79 3.44 24.25 1.11
N ALA A 80 3.82 22.99 0.84
CA ALA A 80 5.11 22.65 0.23
C ALA A 80 5.27 23.31 -1.15
N TYR A 81 4.21 23.26 -1.99
CA TYR A 81 4.23 23.94 -3.29
C TYR A 81 4.46 25.45 -3.16
N LEU A 82 3.78 26.13 -2.22
CA LEU A 82 3.96 27.57 -1.98
C LEU A 82 5.37 27.91 -1.48
N ARG A 83 5.99 27.00 -0.71
CA ARG A 83 7.39 27.11 -0.25
C ARG A 83 8.41 26.69 -1.31
N LYS A 84 7.95 26.24 -2.49
CA LYS A 84 8.79 25.69 -3.57
C LYS A 84 9.55 24.43 -3.17
N GLU A 85 8.98 23.64 -2.28
CA GLU A 85 9.46 22.32 -1.85
C GLU A 85 8.83 21.23 -2.70
N GLU A 86 9.51 20.07 -2.79
CA GLU A 86 8.96 18.89 -3.45
C GLU A 86 7.88 18.25 -2.59
N PHE A 87 6.85 17.71 -3.24
CA PHE A 87 5.78 16.97 -2.58
C PHE A 87 5.37 15.75 -3.40
N LYS A 88 4.76 14.79 -2.73
CA LYS A 88 4.14 13.63 -3.36
C LYS A 88 2.76 13.43 -2.75
N LEU A 89 1.79 13.10 -3.61
CA LEU A 89 0.43 12.82 -3.22
C LEU A 89 0.06 11.38 -3.60
N TYR A 90 -0.53 10.67 -2.65
CA TYR A 90 -1.05 9.32 -2.86
C TYR A 90 -2.50 9.24 -2.41
N PRO A 91 -3.32 8.45 -3.09
CA PRO A 91 -4.72 8.27 -2.70
C PRO A 91 -4.89 7.83 -1.24
N ASP A 92 -6.00 8.24 -0.65
CA ASP A 92 -6.45 7.82 0.67
C ASP A 92 -7.95 7.53 0.61
N PHE A 93 -8.35 6.35 1.04
CA PHE A 93 -9.73 5.89 0.94
C PHE A 93 -10.39 5.86 2.32
N GLN A 94 -11.63 6.33 2.39
CA GLN A 94 -12.40 6.30 3.64
C GLN A 94 -12.68 4.87 4.13
N THR A 95 -12.69 3.90 3.23
CA THR A 95 -12.83 2.47 3.53
C THR A 95 -11.59 1.85 4.16
N GLY A 96 -10.45 2.57 4.16
CA GLY A 96 -9.18 2.05 4.69
C GLY A 96 -8.50 1.07 3.76
N GLY A 97 -7.97 -0.01 4.31
CA GLY A 97 -7.20 -1.01 3.59
C GLY A 97 -5.74 -0.62 3.35
N SER A 98 -5.07 -1.38 2.51
CA SER A 98 -3.69 -1.11 2.07
C SER A 98 -3.65 -0.79 0.58
N ILE A 99 -2.71 0.07 0.18
CA ILE A 99 -2.56 0.47 -1.22
C ILE A 99 -1.10 0.36 -1.67
N ASP A 100 -0.90 -0.23 -2.84
CA ASP A 100 0.37 -0.22 -3.57
C ASP A 100 0.32 0.84 -4.66
N VAL A 101 1.16 1.85 -4.49
CA VAL A 101 1.27 3.03 -5.37
C VAL A 101 2.48 3.01 -6.28
N SER A 102 3.24 1.90 -6.32
CA SER A 102 4.48 1.77 -7.10
C SER A 102 4.29 2.10 -8.59
N ARG A 103 3.08 1.91 -9.11
CA ARG A 103 2.69 2.17 -10.51
C ARG A 103 1.62 3.25 -10.65
N TYR A 104 1.43 4.09 -9.63
CA TYR A 104 0.38 5.12 -9.62
C TYR A 104 0.57 6.19 -10.70
N ASN A 105 1.81 6.52 -11.01
CA ASN A 105 2.18 7.52 -12.03
C ASN A 105 1.44 8.86 -11.85
N ASP A 106 1.38 9.37 -10.62
CA ASP A 106 0.74 10.64 -10.26
C ASP A 106 -0.70 10.80 -10.82
N GLY A 107 -1.44 9.69 -10.94
CA GLY A 107 -2.83 9.69 -11.39
C GLY A 107 -3.04 9.82 -12.89
N GLU A 108 -1.99 9.79 -13.69
CA GLU A 108 -2.10 9.82 -15.15
C GLU A 108 -2.72 8.54 -15.74
N ARG A 109 -3.25 8.67 -16.94
CA ARG A 109 -3.76 7.55 -17.70
C ARG A 109 -2.67 6.51 -17.95
N GLY A 110 -2.96 5.24 -17.64
CA GLY A 110 -2.00 4.13 -17.69
C GLY A 110 -1.33 3.83 -16.36
N GLY A 111 -1.47 4.68 -15.36
CA GLY A 111 -1.16 4.36 -13.97
C GLY A 111 -2.09 3.30 -13.42
N VAL A 112 -1.64 2.57 -12.41
CA VAL A 112 -2.42 1.55 -11.71
C VAL A 112 -2.09 1.60 -10.23
N VAL A 113 -3.11 1.55 -9.39
CA VAL A 113 -2.96 1.28 -7.96
C VAL A 113 -3.63 -0.05 -7.63
N LYS A 114 -3.04 -0.80 -6.72
CA LYS A 114 -3.65 -1.99 -6.16
C LYS A 114 -4.12 -1.70 -4.75
N VAL A 115 -5.32 -2.12 -4.43
CA VAL A 115 -5.93 -1.91 -3.12
C VAL A 115 -6.29 -3.27 -2.52
N ARG A 116 -5.84 -3.54 -1.31
CA ARG A 116 -6.14 -4.75 -0.55
C ARG A 116 -7.03 -4.47 0.65
N ALA A 117 -7.96 -5.36 0.89
CA ALA A 117 -8.70 -5.44 2.15
C ALA A 117 -7.75 -5.67 3.32
N LYS A 118 -8.11 -5.15 4.50
CA LYS A 118 -7.42 -5.50 5.73
C LYS A 118 -8.03 -6.76 6.31
N ILE A 119 -7.25 -7.82 6.33
CA ILE A 119 -7.67 -9.14 6.79
C ILE A 119 -6.80 -9.53 7.99
N ASN A 120 -7.44 -9.77 9.11
CA ASN A 120 -6.79 -10.19 10.35
C ASN A 120 -7.09 -11.66 10.63
N LYS A 121 -6.11 -12.39 11.10
CA LYS A 121 -6.29 -13.75 11.58
C LYS A 121 -6.76 -13.70 13.03
N LEU A 122 -8.01 -14.11 13.30
CA LEU A 122 -8.54 -14.20 14.66
C LEU A 122 -8.04 -15.47 15.34
N ASP A 123 -8.11 -16.58 14.60
CA ASP A 123 -7.61 -17.90 15.02
C ASP A 123 -7.21 -18.74 13.79
N ASN A 124 -6.81 -19.97 13.99
CA ASN A 124 -6.41 -20.87 12.90
C ASN A 124 -7.55 -21.28 11.95
N LYS A 125 -8.80 -20.94 12.29
CA LYS A 125 -9.99 -21.33 11.55
C LYS A 125 -10.82 -20.15 11.07
N THR A 126 -10.50 -18.91 11.50
CA THR A 126 -11.31 -17.74 11.22
C THR A 126 -10.44 -16.57 10.82
N LEU A 127 -10.74 -15.98 9.66
CA LEU A 127 -10.19 -14.71 9.19
C LEU A 127 -11.27 -13.63 9.32
N ALA A 128 -10.90 -12.43 9.74
CA ALA A 128 -11.78 -11.27 9.82
C ALA A 128 -11.35 -10.20 8.84
N ILE A 129 -12.26 -9.80 7.95
CA ILE A 129 -12.07 -8.66 7.06
C ILE A 129 -12.64 -7.44 7.79
N THR A 130 -11.77 -6.49 8.13
CA THR A 130 -12.12 -5.29 8.91
C THR A 130 -12.17 -4.02 8.08
N GLU A 131 -11.54 -4.02 6.92
CA GLU A 131 -11.57 -2.92 5.95
C GLU A 131 -11.69 -3.50 4.55
N ILE A 132 -12.53 -2.89 3.72
CA ILE A 132 -12.80 -3.35 2.35
C ILE A 132 -12.11 -2.45 1.33
N PRO A 133 -11.76 -2.97 0.14
CA PRO A 133 -11.17 -2.16 -0.92
C PRO A 133 -12.12 -1.07 -1.42
N TYR A 134 -11.54 0.05 -1.81
CA TYR A 134 -12.28 1.17 -2.38
C TYR A 134 -13.15 0.77 -3.59
N GLY A 135 -14.39 1.24 -3.63
CA GLY A 135 -15.36 0.95 -4.69
C GLY A 135 -16.08 -0.40 -4.53
N LYS A 136 -15.84 -1.13 -3.44
CA LYS A 136 -16.56 -2.37 -3.12
C LYS A 136 -17.49 -2.17 -1.91
N THR A 137 -18.56 -2.95 -1.88
CA THR A 137 -19.46 -3.05 -0.72
C THR A 137 -19.24 -4.37 0.00
N THR A 138 -19.66 -4.48 1.25
CA THR A 138 -19.60 -5.75 2.00
C THR A 138 -20.30 -6.87 1.24
N SER A 139 -21.49 -6.61 0.71
CA SER A 139 -22.28 -7.58 -0.06
C SER A 139 -21.55 -8.02 -1.34
N SER A 140 -20.96 -7.10 -2.12
CA SER A 140 -20.25 -7.44 -3.34
C SER A 140 -18.97 -8.23 -3.06
N LEU A 141 -18.30 -7.93 -1.95
CA LEU A 141 -17.10 -8.67 -1.52
C LEU A 141 -17.45 -10.09 -1.10
N ILE A 142 -18.50 -10.27 -0.29
CA ILE A 142 -19.00 -11.59 0.12
C ILE A 142 -19.40 -12.42 -1.10
N GLU A 143 -20.13 -11.84 -2.04
CA GLU A 143 -20.51 -12.51 -3.29
C GLU A 143 -19.27 -12.95 -4.10
N SER A 144 -18.25 -12.12 -4.16
CA SER A 144 -16.96 -12.47 -4.80
C SER A 144 -16.29 -13.66 -4.12
N ILE A 145 -16.28 -13.69 -2.78
CA ILE A 145 -15.75 -14.83 -2.00
C ILE A 145 -16.54 -16.10 -2.27
N LEU A 146 -17.88 -16.04 -2.20
CA LEU A 146 -18.74 -17.19 -2.45
C LEU A 146 -18.56 -17.74 -3.87
N LYS A 147 -18.45 -16.90 -4.88
CA LYS A 147 -18.14 -17.30 -6.27
C LYS A 147 -16.78 -18.02 -6.38
N ALA A 148 -15.78 -17.57 -5.61
CA ALA A 148 -14.47 -18.24 -5.59
C ALA A 148 -14.54 -19.61 -4.88
N VAL A 149 -15.37 -19.75 -3.86
CA VAL A 149 -15.65 -21.04 -3.17
C VAL A 149 -16.37 -22.02 -4.11
N GLU A 150 -17.43 -21.58 -4.80
CA GLU A 150 -18.17 -22.39 -5.78
C GLU A 150 -17.25 -22.91 -6.90
N LYS A 151 -16.30 -22.08 -7.35
CA LYS A 151 -15.30 -22.48 -8.34
C LYS A 151 -14.17 -23.34 -7.77
N GLY A 152 -14.22 -23.72 -6.51
CA GLY A 152 -13.21 -24.54 -5.84
C GLY A 152 -11.84 -23.86 -5.66
N LYS A 153 -11.73 -22.53 -5.81
CA LYS A 153 -10.47 -21.80 -5.66
C LYS A 153 -10.09 -21.59 -4.20
N ILE A 154 -11.08 -21.53 -3.33
CA ILE A 154 -10.92 -21.30 -1.88
C ILE A 154 -11.82 -22.30 -1.14
N LYS A 155 -11.34 -22.83 -0.03
CA LYS A 155 -12.11 -23.73 0.85
C LYS A 155 -12.57 -22.97 2.10
N VAL A 156 -13.77 -22.44 2.03
CA VAL A 156 -14.43 -21.72 3.12
C VAL A 156 -15.68 -22.52 3.53
N ARG A 157 -15.88 -22.66 4.83
CA ARG A 157 -17.06 -23.32 5.38
C ARG A 157 -18.29 -22.40 5.40
N LYS A 158 -18.07 -21.15 5.84
CA LYS A 158 -19.12 -20.16 6.03
C LYS A 158 -18.53 -18.74 5.98
N VAL A 159 -19.31 -17.79 5.53
CA VAL A 159 -19.00 -16.35 5.61
C VAL A 159 -20.13 -15.68 6.38
N ASP A 160 -19.82 -14.95 7.44
CA ASP A 160 -20.76 -14.20 8.25
C ASP A 160 -20.48 -12.71 8.11
N ASP A 161 -21.54 -11.93 7.88
CA ASP A 161 -21.47 -10.47 7.86
C ASP A 161 -21.97 -9.90 9.20
N ASN A 162 -21.06 -9.47 10.04
CA ASN A 162 -21.31 -8.85 11.33
C ASN A 162 -21.17 -7.32 11.25
N THR A 163 -21.14 -6.76 10.03
CA THR A 163 -20.93 -5.34 9.81
C THR A 163 -22.03 -4.51 10.47
N ALA A 164 -21.63 -3.58 11.32
CA ALA A 164 -22.51 -2.59 11.94
C ALA A 164 -21.96 -1.18 11.64
N GLU A 165 -21.48 -0.45 12.63
CA GLU A 165 -20.76 0.81 12.43
C GLU A 165 -19.40 0.62 11.77
N LYS A 166 -18.75 -0.50 12.10
CA LYS A 166 -17.47 -0.92 11.51
C LYS A 166 -17.67 -2.19 10.70
N VAL A 167 -16.89 -2.31 9.63
CA VAL A 167 -16.90 -3.52 8.80
C VAL A 167 -16.34 -4.70 9.59
N GLU A 168 -17.05 -5.81 9.62
CA GLU A 168 -16.61 -7.08 10.16
C GLU A 168 -17.22 -8.24 9.37
N ILE A 169 -16.43 -8.84 8.48
CA ILE A 169 -16.81 -10.02 7.72
C ILE A 169 -15.96 -11.19 8.20
N LEU A 170 -16.59 -12.21 8.78
CA LEU A 170 -15.91 -13.39 9.28
C LEU A 170 -15.90 -14.51 8.21
N VAL A 171 -14.71 -14.97 7.86
CA VAL A 171 -14.49 -16.05 6.91
C VAL A 171 -14.04 -17.29 7.69
N HIS A 172 -14.94 -18.27 7.84
CA HIS A 172 -14.68 -19.51 8.55
C HIS A 172 -14.10 -20.56 7.59
N LEU A 173 -12.90 -21.02 7.89
CA LEU A 173 -12.18 -21.98 7.05
C LEU A 173 -12.71 -23.41 7.22
N ALA A 174 -12.58 -24.21 6.18
CA ALA A 174 -12.85 -25.64 6.26
C ALA A 174 -11.78 -26.35 7.13
N PRO A 175 -12.09 -27.48 7.77
CA PRO A 175 -11.11 -28.23 8.54
C PRO A 175 -9.90 -28.64 7.70
N GLY A 176 -8.70 -28.49 8.27
CA GLY A 176 -7.44 -28.89 7.61
C GLY A 176 -6.91 -27.90 6.58
N VAL A 177 -7.53 -26.72 6.45
CA VAL A 177 -7.10 -25.66 5.52
C VAL A 177 -6.16 -24.69 6.21
N SER A 178 -5.06 -24.33 5.53
CA SER A 178 -4.12 -23.31 6.01
C SER A 178 -4.72 -21.91 5.91
N SER A 179 -4.75 -21.16 7.02
CA SER A 179 -5.21 -19.78 7.04
C SER A 179 -4.36 -18.87 6.14
N ASP A 180 -3.04 -19.10 6.09
CA ASP A 180 -2.11 -18.29 5.32
C ASP A 180 -2.31 -18.45 3.81
N LYS A 181 -2.46 -19.72 3.35
CA LYS A 181 -2.78 -19.99 1.94
C LYS A 181 -4.14 -19.42 1.54
N THR A 182 -5.12 -19.49 2.46
CA THR A 182 -6.44 -18.91 2.20
C THR A 182 -6.38 -17.39 2.13
N LEU A 183 -5.56 -16.73 2.96
CA LEU A 183 -5.35 -15.30 2.89
C LEU A 183 -4.82 -14.88 1.51
N ASP A 184 -3.76 -15.54 1.03
CA ASP A 184 -3.22 -15.30 -0.31
C ASP A 184 -4.26 -15.60 -1.41
N ALA A 185 -5.04 -16.66 -1.24
CA ALA A 185 -6.10 -17.02 -2.18
C ALA A 185 -7.24 -15.99 -2.21
N LEU A 186 -7.60 -15.40 -1.08
CA LEU A 186 -8.56 -14.29 -1.03
C LEU A 186 -8.07 -13.10 -1.86
N TYR A 187 -6.81 -12.72 -1.73
CA TYR A 187 -6.24 -11.66 -2.56
C TYR A 187 -6.13 -12.03 -4.05
N ALA A 188 -5.81 -13.28 -4.36
CA ALA A 188 -5.61 -13.73 -5.74
C ALA A 188 -6.92 -13.95 -6.52
N PHE A 189 -8.00 -14.39 -5.86
CA PHE A 189 -9.22 -14.88 -6.53
C PHE A 189 -10.49 -14.11 -6.19
N THR A 190 -10.44 -13.15 -5.30
CA THR A 190 -11.60 -12.37 -4.89
C THR A 190 -11.35 -10.87 -4.98
N ASP A 191 -12.39 -10.10 -4.75
CA ASP A 191 -12.31 -8.64 -4.67
C ASP A 191 -11.60 -8.13 -3.39
N CYS A 192 -10.97 -9.02 -2.60
CA CYS A 192 -10.08 -8.60 -1.51
C CYS A 192 -8.82 -7.86 -2.00
N GLU A 193 -8.40 -8.07 -3.25
CA GLU A 193 -7.46 -7.20 -3.97
C GLU A 193 -8.12 -6.70 -5.25
N VAL A 194 -8.13 -5.40 -5.45
CA VAL A 194 -8.62 -4.77 -6.67
C VAL A 194 -7.55 -3.87 -7.30
N SER A 195 -7.53 -3.83 -8.63
CA SER A 195 -6.69 -2.91 -9.39
C SER A 195 -7.54 -1.76 -9.90
N ILE A 196 -7.09 -0.53 -9.66
CA ILE A 196 -7.78 0.68 -10.08
C ILE A 196 -6.85 1.45 -11.01
N SER A 197 -7.36 1.81 -12.20
CA SER A 197 -6.63 2.63 -13.16
C SER A 197 -7.16 4.07 -13.09
N PRO A 198 -6.38 5.03 -12.59
CA PRO A 198 -6.76 6.43 -12.58
C PRO A 198 -6.74 7.02 -14.00
N ASN A 199 -7.46 8.09 -14.18
CA ASN A 199 -7.46 8.90 -15.41
C ASN A 199 -7.86 10.32 -15.02
N CYS A 200 -6.89 11.17 -14.76
CA CYS A 200 -7.13 12.53 -14.33
C CYS A 200 -7.47 13.42 -15.54
N CYS A 201 -8.75 13.47 -15.87
CA CYS A 201 -9.29 14.37 -16.90
C CYS A 201 -10.13 15.45 -16.21
N VAL A 202 -9.76 16.71 -16.40
CA VAL A 202 -10.43 17.87 -15.82
C VAL A 202 -10.82 18.87 -16.89
N ILE A 203 -11.82 19.70 -16.60
CA ILE A 203 -12.18 20.84 -17.47
C ILE A 203 -11.49 22.10 -16.93
N ASP A 204 -10.69 22.72 -17.79
CA ASP A 204 -10.06 24.00 -17.53
C ASP A 204 -10.34 24.93 -18.72
N ALA A 205 -10.76 26.16 -18.45
CA ALA A 205 -11.16 27.13 -19.48
C ALA A 205 -12.11 26.55 -20.56
N ARG A 206 -13.08 25.75 -20.12
CA ARG A 206 -14.11 25.06 -20.97
C ARG A 206 -13.55 24.00 -21.90
N LYS A 207 -12.32 23.53 -21.69
CA LYS A 207 -11.69 22.47 -22.49
C LYS A 207 -11.26 21.33 -21.58
N PRO A 208 -11.34 20.07 -22.04
CA PRO A 208 -10.81 18.93 -21.30
C PRO A 208 -9.29 18.92 -21.34
N HIS A 209 -8.67 18.68 -20.21
CA HIS A 209 -7.23 18.52 -20.04
C HIS A 209 -6.92 17.25 -19.28
N PHE A 210 -5.92 16.49 -19.75
CA PHE A 210 -5.36 15.36 -19.04
C PHE A 210 -4.13 15.86 -18.27
N LEU A 211 -4.21 15.80 -16.96
CA LEU A 211 -3.21 16.37 -16.06
C LEU A 211 -2.75 15.32 -15.05
N THR A 212 -1.63 15.57 -14.40
CA THR A 212 -1.25 14.85 -13.19
C THR A 212 -2.04 15.36 -11.99
N VAL A 213 -2.12 14.56 -10.94
CA VAL A 213 -2.71 14.99 -9.65
C VAL A 213 -1.93 16.18 -9.07
N SER A 214 -0.60 16.15 -9.20
CA SER A 214 0.26 17.27 -8.79
C SER A 214 -0.04 18.57 -9.54
N ASP A 215 -0.32 18.50 -10.84
CA ASP A 215 -0.67 19.70 -11.63
C ASP A 215 -2.05 20.24 -11.26
N VAL A 216 -3.01 19.36 -10.98
CA VAL A 216 -4.33 19.76 -10.48
C VAL A 216 -4.19 20.46 -9.12
N LEU A 217 -3.34 19.94 -8.21
CA LEU A 217 -3.05 20.60 -6.95
C LEU A 217 -2.47 22.00 -7.16
N LYS A 218 -1.44 22.14 -8.01
CA LYS A 218 -0.80 23.42 -8.31
C LYS A 218 -1.81 24.44 -8.84
N LYS A 219 -2.67 24.03 -9.78
CA LYS A 219 -3.75 24.90 -10.29
C LYS A 219 -4.72 25.31 -9.19
N SER A 220 -5.13 24.38 -8.33
CA SER A 220 -6.02 24.67 -7.20
C SER A 220 -5.38 25.65 -6.20
N VAL A 221 -4.09 25.49 -5.88
CA VAL A 221 -3.38 26.38 -4.97
C VAL A 221 -3.24 27.78 -5.57
N ASN A 222 -2.91 27.89 -6.86
CA ASN A 222 -2.84 29.18 -7.55
C ASN A 222 -4.21 29.87 -7.60
N ASN A 223 -5.28 29.12 -7.81
CA ASN A 223 -6.65 29.64 -7.74
C ASN A 223 -7.00 30.12 -6.32
N THR A 224 -6.64 29.36 -5.30
CA THR A 224 -6.82 29.75 -3.88
C THR A 224 -6.10 31.07 -3.57
N LEU A 225 -4.84 31.20 -3.99
CA LEU A 225 -4.06 32.43 -3.83
C LEU A 225 -4.74 33.62 -4.53
N SER A 226 -5.22 33.42 -5.75
CA SER A 226 -5.93 34.47 -6.50
C SER A 226 -7.23 34.88 -5.80
N LEU A 227 -8.03 33.90 -5.31
CA LEU A 227 -9.27 34.17 -4.59
C LEU A 227 -9.04 34.89 -3.26
N LEU A 228 -8.04 34.48 -2.50
CA LEU A 228 -7.70 35.15 -1.24
C LEU A 228 -7.22 36.59 -1.49
N ARG A 229 -6.44 36.83 -2.54
CA ARG A 229 -6.06 38.17 -2.96
C ARG A 229 -7.29 39.00 -3.31
N GLN A 230 -8.17 38.46 -4.12
CA GLN A 230 -9.41 39.15 -4.52
C GLN A 230 -10.30 39.49 -3.32
N GLU A 231 -10.44 38.58 -2.37
CA GLU A 231 -11.19 38.81 -1.11
C GLU A 231 -10.57 39.97 -0.31
N LEU A 232 -9.25 40.02 -0.20
CA LEU A 232 -8.55 41.10 0.48
C LEU A 232 -8.70 42.45 -0.27
N GLU A 233 -8.62 42.43 -1.59
CA GLU A 233 -8.80 43.65 -2.42
C GLU A 233 -10.22 44.17 -2.33
N ILE A 234 -11.24 43.32 -2.36
CA ILE A 234 -12.64 43.72 -2.16
C ILE A 234 -12.82 44.30 -0.77
N ARG A 235 -12.31 43.64 0.28
CA ARG A 235 -12.42 44.13 1.66
C ARG A 235 -11.69 45.46 1.83
N LYS A 236 -10.53 45.62 1.23
CA LYS A 236 -9.80 46.92 1.20
C LYS A 236 -10.62 48.02 0.55
N GLY A 237 -11.24 47.74 -0.61
CA GLY A 237 -12.12 48.69 -1.29
C GLY A 237 -13.30 49.12 -0.41
N GLU A 238 -13.97 48.17 0.25
CA GLU A 238 -15.06 48.45 1.20
C GLU A 238 -14.59 49.30 2.38
N LEU A 239 -13.41 49.04 2.92
CA LEU A 239 -12.86 49.80 4.03
C LEU A 239 -12.44 51.22 3.59
N LEU A 240 -11.89 51.38 2.39
CA LEU A 240 -11.56 52.69 1.84
C LEU A 240 -12.82 53.55 1.64
N GLU A 241 -13.90 52.97 1.11
CA GLU A 241 -15.19 53.65 1.00
C GLU A 241 -15.76 54.02 2.38
N ASN A 242 -15.70 53.09 3.34
CA ASN A 242 -16.12 53.35 4.72
C ASN A 242 -15.30 54.45 5.39
N LEU A 243 -13.96 54.46 5.17
CA LEU A 243 -13.07 55.49 5.68
C LEU A 243 -13.37 56.87 5.07
N HIS A 244 -13.59 56.91 3.75
CA HIS A 244 -13.99 58.10 3.05
C HIS A 244 -15.26 58.72 3.61
N PHE A 245 -16.31 57.88 3.73
CA PHE A 245 -17.59 58.33 4.25
C PHE A 245 -17.54 58.73 5.74
N ALA A 246 -16.83 57.99 6.59
CA ALA A 246 -16.63 58.30 8.00
C ALA A 246 -15.89 59.63 8.19
N SER A 247 -14.88 59.93 7.31
CA SER A 247 -14.18 61.20 7.30
C SER A 247 -15.09 62.36 6.87
N LEU A 248 -15.89 62.17 5.82
CA LEU A 248 -16.89 63.16 5.38
C LEU A 248 -17.95 63.42 6.47
N GLU A 249 -18.52 62.36 7.07
CA GLU A 249 -19.52 62.48 8.15
C GLU A 249 -18.96 63.28 9.34
N LYS A 250 -17.72 62.95 9.75
CA LYS A 250 -17.04 63.62 10.85
C LYS A 250 -16.96 65.14 10.58
N ILE A 251 -16.41 65.53 9.41
CA ILE A 251 -16.22 66.94 9.05
C ILE A 251 -17.59 67.64 8.89
N PHE A 252 -18.55 66.97 8.23
CA PHE A 252 -19.91 67.50 8.03
C PHE A 252 -20.60 67.86 9.36
N ILE A 253 -20.41 67.04 10.41
CA ILE A 253 -21.02 67.24 11.73
C ILE A 253 -20.17 68.20 12.57
N GLU A 254 -18.81 68.07 12.60
CA GLU A 254 -17.95 68.98 13.37
C GLU A 254 -18.01 70.42 12.92
N GLU A 255 -18.00 70.66 11.61
CA GLU A 255 -18.12 71.98 10.99
C GLU A 255 -19.57 72.49 10.95
N ARG A 256 -20.50 71.72 11.44
CA ARG A 256 -21.94 72.02 11.51
C ARG A 256 -22.52 72.48 10.18
N ILE A 257 -22.04 71.91 9.05
CA ILE A 257 -22.48 72.28 7.69
C ILE A 257 -24.00 72.17 7.53
N TYR A 258 -24.60 71.22 8.21
CA TYR A 258 -26.05 71.00 8.26
C TYR A 258 -26.85 72.14 8.92
N LYS A 259 -26.19 73.10 9.62
CA LYS A 259 -26.78 74.29 10.27
C LYS A 259 -26.48 75.58 9.55
N ASP A 260 -25.83 75.55 8.43
CA ASP A 260 -25.47 76.76 7.66
C ASP A 260 -26.78 77.32 7.09
N VAL A 261 -26.93 78.69 7.24
CA VAL A 261 -28.12 79.43 6.76
C VAL A 261 -28.32 79.20 5.25
N ARG A 262 -27.23 79.17 4.47
CA ARG A 262 -27.29 78.91 3.02
C ARG A 262 -27.78 77.50 2.69
N PHE A 263 -27.49 76.54 3.52
CA PHE A 263 -28.02 75.16 3.38
C PHE A 263 -29.53 75.12 3.66
N GLU A 264 -29.94 75.76 4.76
CA GLU A 264 -31.36 75.80 5.15
C GLU A 264 -32.24 76.58 4.16
N GLN A 265 -31.65 77.61 3.48
CA GLN A 265 -32.37 78.41 2.52
C GLN A 265 -32.14 78.00 1.06
N SER A 266 -31.59 76.81 0.80
CA SER A 266 -31.35 76.35 -0.55
C SER A 266 -32.69 76.11 -1.28
N GLU A 267 -32.81 76.70 -2.48
CA GLU A 267 -34.03 76.64 -3.30
C GLU A 267 -34.32 75.22 -3.87
N ASN A 268 -33.29 74.42 -4.01
CA ASN A 268 -33.39 73.05 -4.55
C ASN A 268 -32.24 72.16 -4.04
N MET A 269 -32.33 70.87 -4.31
CA MET A 269 -31.37 69.83 -3.89
C MET A 269 -29.98 70.10 -4.48
N ASP A 270 -29.88 70.58 -5.73
CA ASP A 270 -28.60 70.87 -6.40
C ASP A 270 -27.88 72.07 -5.77
N ALA A 271 -28.62 73.10 -5.37
CA ALA A 271 -28.03 74.24 -4.64
C ALA A 271 -27.54 73.81 -3.22
N ALA A 272 -28.26 72.97 -2.55
CA ALA A 272 -27.85 72.37 -1.27
C ALA A 272 -26.57 71.53 -1.42
N CYS A 273 -26.50 70.69 -2.46
CA CYS A 273 -25.32 69.89 -2.75
C CYS A 273 -24.11 70.76 -3.08
N ALA A 274 -24.29 71.82 -3.90
CA ALA A 274 -23.19 72.76 -4.25
C ALA A 274 -22.67 73.47 -3.02
N HIS A 275 -23.53 73.86 -2.08
CA HIS A 275 -23.10 74.50 -0.83
C HIS A 275 -22.31 73.55 0.06
N ILE A 276 -22.75 72.29 0.21
CA ILE A 276 -22.01 71.29 0.97
C ILE A 276 -20.64 71.04 0.35
N ASP A 277 -20.56 70.96 -0.98
CA ASP A 277 -19.31 70.75 -1.72
C ASP A 277 -18.34 71.94 -1.49
N GLU A 278 -18.85 73.16 -1.60
CA GLU A 278 -18.05 74.42 -1.31
C GLU A 278 -17.47 74.39 0.11
N ARG A 279 -18.27 73.90 1.08
CA ARG A 279 -17.85 73.86 2.48
C ARG A 279 -16.90 72.70 2.78
N LEU A 280 -16.93 71.62 2.01
CA LEU A 280 -16.00 70.51 2.11
C LEU A 280 -14.67 70.74 1.38
N THR A 281 -14.66 71.71 0.42
CA THR A 281 -13.47 71.97 -0.40
C THR A 281 -12.18 72.17 0.40
N PRO A 282 -12.11 72.98 1.52
CA PRO A 282 -10.93 73.08 2.33
C PRO A 282 -10.37 71.81 2.92
N PHE A 283 -11.20 70.79 3.06
CA PHE A 283 -10.86 69.49 3.65
C PHE A 283 -10.55 68.40 2.62
N TYR A 284 -10.65 68.67 1.32
CA TYR A 284 -10.39 67.72 0.24
C TYR A 284 -9.03 67.01 0.34
N PRO A 285 -7.94 67.67 0.74
CA PRO A 285 -6.65 66.99 0.90
C PRO A 285 -6.63 65.89 1.98
N GLN A 286 -7.64 65.86 2.86
CA GLN A 286 -7.77 64.86 3.93
C GLN A 286 -8.54 63.62 3.49
N PHE A 287 -9.21 63.70 2.33
CA PHE A 287 -10.01 62.58 1.82
C PHE A 287 -9.20 61.69 0.91
N ILE A 288 -9.61 60.45 0.83
CA ILE A 288 -8.92 59.38 0.06
C ILE A 288 -9.16 59.56 -1.45
N ARG A 289 -10.31 60.07 -1.82
CA ARG A 289 -10.72 60.33 -3.20
C ARG A 289 -11.55 61.61 -3.29
N GLU A 290 -11.81 62.06 -4.50
CA GLU A 290 -12.70 63.17 -4.75
C GLU A 290 -14.12 62.90 -4.22
N VAL A 291 -14.75 63.95 -3.70
CA VAL A 291 -16.10 63.92 -3.20
C VAL A 291 -17.07 63.97 -4.38
N THR A 292 -17.98 63.00 -4.43
CA THR A 292 -18.96 62.95 -5.49
C THR A 292 -20.32 63.47 -5.01
N LYS A 293 -21.19 63.82 -5.98
CA LYS A 293 -22.58 64.19 -5.66
C LYS A 293 -23.32 63.15 -4.85
N GLU A 294 -23.05 61.85 -5.14
CA GLU A 294 -23.63 60.75 -4.37
C GLU A 294 -23.19 60.70 -2.91
N ASP A 295 -21.91 61.03 -2.64
CA ASP A 295 -21.41 61.15 -1.27
C ASP A 295 -22.13 62.25 -0.51
N ILE A 296 -22.34 63.40 -1.17
CA ILE A 296 -23.06 64.54 -0.58
C ILE A 296 -24.53 64.19 -0.30
N LEU A 297 -25.20 63.49 -1.22
CA LEU A 297 -26.56 63.00 -1.02
C LEU A 297 -26.66 62.06 0.21
N LYS A 298 -25.69 61.14 0.36
CA LYS A 298 -25.60 60.27 1.55
C LYS A 298 -25.41 61.06 2.85
N LEU A 299 -24.64 62.15 2.82
CA LEU A 299 -24.50 63.03 3.99
C LEU A 299 -25.85 63.67 4.37
N MET A 300 -26.66 64.06 3.38
CA MET A 300 -27.98 64.67 3.62
C MET A 300 -28.99 63.64 4.15
N GLU A 301 -28.80 62.36 3.94
CA GLU A 301 -29.64 61.28 4.49
C GLU A 301 -29.34 60.94 5.95
N ILE A 302 -28.31 61.55 6.57
CA ILE A 302 -27.93 61.31 7.96
C ILE A 302 -29.07 61.78 8.89
N LYS A 303 -29.59 60.86 9.67
CA LYS A 303 -30.66 61.14 10.60
C LYS A 303 -30.24 62.06 11.73
N MET A 304 -31.04 63.07 12.07
CA MET A 304 -30.78 64.01 13.17
C MET A 304 -30.43 63.31 14.50
N ALA A 305 -31.04 62.15 14.79
CA ALA A 305 -30.72 61.35 15.96
C ALA A 305 -29.25 60.84 15.97
N ARG A 306 -28.63 60.66 14.80
CA ARG A 306 -27.20 60.26 14.64
C ARG A 306 -26.31 61.49 14.89
N ILE A 307 -26.69 62.64 14.41
CA ILE A 307 -25.99 63.91 14.65
C ILE A 307 -25.99 64.26 16.13
N LEU A 308 -27.14 64.14 16.83
CA LEU A 308 -27.25 64.41 18.26
C LEU A 308 -26.42 63.44 19.13
N LYS A 309 -26.24 62.24 18.68
CA LYS A 309 -25.44 61.18 19.35
C LYS A 309 -23.96 61.16 18.92
N PHE A 310 -23.57 62.09 18.05
CA PHE A 310 -22.20 62.12 17.56
C PHE A 310 -21.20 62.42 18.68
N ASN A 311 -20.18 61.58 18.77
CA ASN A 311 -19.05 61.74 19.67
C ASN A 311 -17.79 61.72 18.86
N LYS A 312 -17.00 62.81 18.92
CA LYS A 312 -15.78 63.01 18.19
C LYS A 312 -14.77 61.90 18.48
N ASP A 313 -14.53 61.60 19.76
CA ASP A 313 -13.52 60.60 20.16
C ASP A 313 -13.84 59.23 19.60
N LYS A 314 -15.13 58.82 19.62
CA LYS A 314 -15.55 57.54 19.00
C LYS A 314 -15.48 57.56 17.49
N ALA A 315 -15.67 58.68 16.84
CA ALA A 315 -15.46 58.80 15.39
C ALA A 315 -13.97 58.68 15.02
N ASP A 316 -13.10 59.28 15.80
CA ASP A 316 -11.65 59.18 15.62
C ASP A 316 -11.15 57.76 15.91
N GLU A 317 -11.64 57.12 16.96
CA GLU A 317 -11.33 55.70 17.24
C GLU A 317 -11.78 54.78 16.08
N ASN A 318 -12.99 55.01 15.54
CA ASN A 318 -13.47 54.24 14.40
C ASN A 318 -12.62 54.43 13.15
N ILE A 319 -12.24 55.65 12.85
CA ILE A 319 -11.36 55.99 11.72
C ILE A 319 -9.99 55.36 11.91
N ALA A 320 -9.41 55.43 13.12
CA ALA A 320 -8.13 54.81 13.44
C ALA A 320 -8.18 53.28 13.24
N ARG A 321 -9.25 52.61 13.75
CA ARG A 321 -9.47 51.18 13.57
C ARG A 321 -9.57 50.80 12.09
N ILE A 322 -10.31 51.55 11.28
CA ILE A 322 -10.42 51.27 9.84
C ILE A 322 -9.04 51.40 9.15
N LYS A 323 -8.26 52.41 9.52
CA LYS A 323 -6.89 52.60 8.98
C LYS A 323 -5.99 51.43 9.36
N GLU A 324 -6.02 50.97 10.61
CA GLU A 324 -5.25 49.83 11.08
C GLU A 324 -5.64 48.55 10.31
N GLU A 325 -6.96 48.34 10.10
CA GLU A 325 -7.43 47.17 9.30
C GLU A 325 -6.96 47.26 7.83
N ILE A 326 -6.89 48.47 7.24
CA ILE A 326 -6.36 48.67 5.90
C ILE A 326 -4.86 48.37 5.84
N GLU A 327 -4.08 48.81 6.85
CA GLU A 327 -2.65 48.50 6.94
C GLU A 327 -2.41 47.00 7.08
N ASP A 328 -3.16 46.29 7.92
CA ASP A 328 -3.10 44.85 8.05
C ASP A 328 -3.42 44.12 6.73
N ILE A 329 -4.43 44.61 5.98
CA ILE A 329 -4.74 44.05 4.65
C ILE A 329 -3.62 44.34 3.65
N ASN A 330 -3.00 45.54 3.69
CA ASN A 330 -1.88 45.88 2.82
C ASN A 330 -0.66 44.97 3.09
N ASP A 331 -0.38 44.68 4.36
CA ASP A 331 0.67 43.74 4.75
C ASP A 331 0.38 42.30 4.24
N LYS A 332 -0.85 41.83 4.42
CA LYS A 332 -1.29 40.54 3.88
C LYS A 332 -1.22 40.45 2.35
N LEU A 333 -1.53 41.54 1.64
CA LEU A 333 -1.39 41.61 0.18
C LEU A 333 0.08 41.61 -0.26
N ALA A 334 0.96 42.32 0.48
CA ALA A 334 2.40 42.33 0.23
C ALA A 334 3.03 40.92 0.46
N HIS A 335 2.52 40.16 1.43
CA HIS A 335 2.98 38.83 1.81
C HIS A 335 1.91 37.75 1.50
N ILE A 336 1.29 37.82 0.33
CA ILE A 336 0.15 36.99 -0.04
C ILE A 336 0.45 35.50 -0.02
N ILE A 337 1.70 35.10 -0.27
CA ILE A 337 2.13 33.70 -0.20
C ILE A 337 2.05 33.20 1.24
N ASP A 338 2.61 33.97 2.18
CA ASP A 338 2.58 33.59 3.61
C ASP A 338 1.15 33.60 4.14
N TYR A 339 0.33 34.56 3.71
CA TYR A 339 -1.09 34.58 4.02
C TYR A 339 -1.82 33.32 3.51
N THR A 340 -1.49 32.86 2.31
CA THR A 340 -2.06 31.63 1.74
C THR A 340 -1.55 30.39 2.47
N ILE A 341 -0.31 30.34 2.91
CA ILE A 341 0.23 29.25 3.76
C ILE A 341 -0.54 29.20 5.08
N ASN A 342 -0.71 30.34 5.74
CA ASN A 342 -1.47 30.44 7.00
C ASN A 342 -2.94 30.02 6.82
N TRP A 343 -3.53 30.27 5.65
CA TRP A 343 -4.86 29.77 5.29
C TRP A 343 -4.91 28.25 5.34
N TYR A 344 -3.97 27.54 4.71
CA TYR A 344 -3.93 26.08 4.73
C TYR A 344 -3.59 25.53 6.12
N GLU A 345 -2.75 26.18 6.89
CA GLU A 345 -2.45 25.81 8.28
C GLU A 345 -3.69 25.94 9.16
N MET A 346 -4.44 27.02 9.04
CA MET A 346 -5.71 27.23 9.73
C MET A 346 -6.75 26.16 9.35
N LEU A 347 -6.88 25.81 8.07
CA LEU A 347 -7.76 24.74 7.64
C LEU A 347 -7.37 23.40 8.25
N LYS A 348 -6.08 23.10 8.29
CA LYS A 348 -5.55 21.88 8.89
C LYS A 348 -5.83 21.81 10.39
N GLU A 349 -5.64 22.90 11.12
CA GLU A 349 -5.92 22.98 12.55
C GLU A 349 -7.42 22.83 12.84
N LYS A 350 -8.27 23.55 12.09
CA LYS A 350 -9.71 23.59 12.32
C LYS A 350 -10.43 22.29 11.94
N TYR A 351 -10.03 21.64 10.84
CA TYR A 351 -10.72 20.50 10.25
C TYR A 351 -9.89 19.22 10.22
N GLY A 352 -8.57 19.28 10.16
CA GLY A 352 -7.69 18.14 9.89
C GLY A 352 -7.73 17.03 10.93
N LYS A 353 -8.08 17.32 12.18
CA LYS A 353 -8.19 16.32 13.25
C LYS A 353 -9.21 15.22 12.95
N ASN A 354 -10.24 15.54 12.15
CA ASN A 354 -11.30 14.61 11.79
C ASN A 354 -10.94 13.71 10.59
N TYR A 355 -9.80 13.97 9.94
CA TYR A 355 -9.40 13.30 8.69
C TYR A 355 -7.98 12.72 8.77
N PRO A 356 -7.69 11.82 9.73
CA PRO A 356 -6.43 11.09 9.72
C PRO A 356 -6.37 10.21 8.46
N ARG A 357 -5.16 9.94 7.97
CA ARG A 357 -4.97 8.99 6.86
C ARG A 357 -5.46 7.60 7.30
N ARG A 358 -6.26 6.96 6.46
CA ARG A 358 -6.86 5.65 6.74
C ARG A 358 -6.21 4.52 5.93
N THR A 359 -5.79 4.81 4.71
CA THR A 359 -5.22 3.80 3.81
C THR A 359 -3.72 3.67 4.04
N GLU A 360 -3.25 2.46 4.30
CA GLU A 360 -1.85 2.17 4.55
C GLU A 360 -1.08 2.02 3.23
N LEU A 361 0.04 2.75 3.09
CA LEU A 361 0.92 2.63 1.93
C LEU A 361 1.83 1.41 2.10
N ARG A 362 1.75 0.45 1.18
CA ARG A 362 2.57 -0.77 1.16
C ARG A 362 2.97 -1.14 -0.27
N ASN A 363 4.08 -1.82 -0.41
CA ASN A 363 4.41 -2.51 -1.65
C ASN A 363 3.82 -3.93 -1.59
N PHE A 364 3.06 -4.30 -2.61
CA PHE A 364 2.47 -5.63 -2.67
C PHE A 364 3.34 -6.57 -3.49
N ASP A 365 3.72 -7.67 -2.87
CA ASP A 365 4.33 -8.78 -3.59
C ASP A 365 3.32 -9.41 -4.53
N THR A 366 3.80 -9.84 -5.70
CA THR A 366 2.94 -10.49 -6.69
C THR A 366 2.58 -11.90 -6.21
N ILE A 367 1.31 -12.13 -5.92
CA ILE A 367 0.79 -13.44 -5.60
C ILE A 367 0.60 -14.21 -6.90
N GLU A 368 1.38 -15.27 -7.09
CA GLU A 368 1.17 -16.18 -8.22
C GLU A 368 -0.02 -17.09 -7.90
N ALA A 369 -1.11 -16.93 -8.65
CA ALA A 369 -2.34 -17.70 -8.46
C ALA A 369 -2.09 -19.23 -8.42
N ALA A 370 -1.17 -19.73 -9.24
CA ALA A 370 -0.80 -21.13 -9.26
C ALA A 370 -0.16 -21.64 -7.95
N LYS A 371 0.43 -20.74 -7.15
CA LYS A 371 1.08 -21.11 -5.88
C LYS A 371 0.13 -21.11 -4.69
N VAL A 372 -0.93 -20.33 -4.75
CA VAL A 372 -1.88 -20.15 -3.64
C VAL A 372 -3.17 -20.96 -3.80
N VAL A 373 -3.45 -21.49 -5.00
CA VAL A 373 -4.54 -22.43 -5.18
C VAL A 373 -4.26 -23.68 -4.35
N GLU A 374 -5.20 -24.05 -3.51
CA GLU A 374 -5.11 -25.32 -2.80
C GLU A 374 -5.22 -26.48 -3.77
N ALA A 375 -4.33 -27.48 -3.56
CA ALA A 375 -4.40 -28.73 -4.27
C ALA A 375 -5.62 -29.54 -3.78
N ASN A 376 -6.78 -29.22 -4.33
CA ASN A 376 -8.07 -29.82 -3.98
C ASN A 376 -8.38 -31.08 -4.80
N GLU A 377 -7.58 -31.37 -5.80
CA GLU A 377 -7.71 -32.51 -6.67
C GLU A 377 -6.52 -33.47 -6.52
N LYS A 378 -6.71 -34.72 -6.91
CA LYS A 378 -5.66 -35.74 -6.93
C LYS A 378 -5.44 -36.21 -8.35
N LEU A 379 -4.20 -36.11 -8.82
CA LEU A 379 -3.81 -36.62 -10.14
C LEU A 379 -3.46 -38.09 -10.08
N TYR A 380 -3.98 -38.83 -11.02
CA TYR A 380 -3.74 -40.27 -11.19
C TYR A 380 -3.26 -40.58 -12.61
N ILE A 381 -2.59 -41.72 -12.77
CA ILE A 381 -2.16 -42.23 -14.07
C ILE A 381 -2.50 -43.69 -14.22
N ASN A 382 -3.05 -44.03 -15.39
CA ASN A 382 -3.13 -45.43 -15.88
C ASN A 382 -2.05 -45.60 -16.95
N ARG A 383 -0.95 -46.26 -16.58
CA ARG A 383 0.21 -46.47 -17.48
C ARG A 383 -0.04 -47.44 -18.59
N GLU A 384 -0.93 -48.43 -18.36
CA GLU A 384 -1.25 -49.50 -19.34
C GLU A 384 -2.10 -48.95 -20.49
N GLU A 385 -3.12 -48.19 -20.14
CA GLU A 385 -4.02 -47.57 -21.10
C GLU A 385 -3.54 -46.24 -21.61
N GLY A 386 -2.62 -45.55 -20.91
CA GLY A 386 -2.04 -44.26 -21.30
C GLY A 386 -2.92 -43.08 -21.00
N PHE A 387 -3.67 -43.09 -19.87
CA PHE A 387 -4.52 -41.99 -19.42
C PHE A 387 -3.98 -41.34 -18.14
N ILE A 388 -4.13 -40.03 -18.05
CA ILE A 388 -3.94 -39.24 -16.81
C ILE A 388 -5.22 -38.47 -16.49
N GLY A 389 -5.46 -38.15 -15.23
CA GLY A 389 -6.59 -37.31 -14.85
C GLY A 389 -6.99 -37.41 -13.38
N THR A 390 -7.91 -36.56 -12.98
CA THR A 390 -8.39 -36.48 -11.59
C THR A 390 -9.51 -37.49 -11.31
N SER A 391 -10.20 -37.97 -12.35
CA SER A 391 -11.28 -38.95 -12.21
C SER A 391 -10.81 -40.41 -12.08
N LEU A 392 -9.52 -40.68 -12.29
CA LEU A 392 -8.94 -42.05 -12.33
C LEU A 392 -8.60 -42.56 -10.93
N LYS A 393 -9.53 -42.52 -9.99
CA LYS A 393 -9.32 -42.83 -8.55
C LYS A 393 -8.89 -44.26 -8.22
N LYS A 394 -8.99 -45.19 -9.17
CA LYS A 394 -8.59 -46.60 -9.01
C LYS A 394 -7.16 -46.88 -9.50
N ASP A 395 -6.56 -45.91 -10.19
CA ASP A 395 -5.25 -46.02 -10.82
C ASP A 395 -4.13 -45.49 -9.90
N GLU A 396 -2.89 -45.46 -10.40
CA GLU A 396 -1.72 -45.01 -9.65
C GLU A 396 -1.83 -43.50 -9.28
N PHE A 397 -1.77 -43.21 -7.99
CA PHE A 397 -1.71 -41.81 -7.50
C PHE A 397 -0.38 -41.16 -7.86
N VAL A 398 -0.40 -39.95 -8.42
CA VAL A 398 0.79 -39.20 -8.81
C VAL A 398 1.09 -38.09 -7.82
N ALA A 399 0.17 -37.15 -7.64
CA ALA A 399 0.35 -35.96 -6.79
C ALA A 399 -1.00 -35.30 -6.49
N ASN A 400 -1.01 -34.45 -5.47
CA ASN A 400 -2.09 -33.47 -5.29
C ASN A 400 -1.90 -32.32 -6.28
N CYS A 401 -2.98 -31.87 -6.89
CA CYS A 401 -2.97 -30.82 -7.90
C CYS A 401 -4.23 -29.94 -7.81
N SER A 402 -4.28 -28.90 -8.60
CA SER A 402 -5.46 -28.08 -8.83
C SER A 402 -5.86 -28.14 -10.32
N ASP A 403 -7.06 -27.68 -10.62
CA ASP A 403 -7.60 -27.58 -11.99
C ASP A 403 -6.82 -26.61 -12.88
N ILE A 404 -6.00 -25.73 -12.31
CA ILE A 404 -5.17 -24.76 -13.05
C ILE A 404 -3.72 -25.23 -13.24
N ASP A 405 -3.32 -26.34 -12.61
CA ASP A 405 -1.97 -26.86 -12.71
C ASP A 405 -1.68 -27.47 -14.10
N ASP A 406 -0.41 -27.50 -14.41
CA ASP A 406 0.13 -28.21 -15.56
C ASP A 406 0.81 -29.49 -15.11
N VAL A 407 0.84 -30.48 -15.98
CA VAL A 407 1.46 -31.80 -15.74
C VAL A 407 2.54 -32.03 -16.78
N ILE A 408 3.75 -32.35 -16.32
CA ILE A 408 4.84 -32.77 -17.21
C ILE A 408 4.88 -34.30 -17.31
N ILE A 409 5.08 -34.77 -18.53
CA ILE A 409 5.08 -36.20 -18.86
C ILE A 409 6.34 -36.53 -19.67
N PHE A 410 7.13 -37.48 -19.20
CA PHE A 410 8.28 -38.02 -19.93
C PHE A 410 7.99 -39.42 -20.40
N TYR A 411 8.46 -39.79 -21.59
CA TYR A 411 8.28 -41.08 -22.22
C TYR A 411 9.62 -41.81 -22.32
N LYS A 412 9.54 -43.15 -22.43
CA LYS A 412 10.74 -44.01 -22.52
C LYS A 412 11.56 -43.77 -23.77
N ASP A 413 10.96 -43.26 -24.86
CA ASP A 413 11.64 -42.88 -26.11
C ASP A 413 12.39 -41.55 -26.07
N GLY A 414 12.30 -40.83 -24.93
CA GLY A 414 12.98 -39.55 -24.72
C GLY A 414 12.10 -38.36 -24.99
N LYS A 415 10.90 -38.53 -25.46
CA LYS A 415 9.95 -37.42 -25.63
C LYS A 415 9.38 -36.95 -24.32
N TYR A 416 8.94 -35.69 -24.27
CA TYR A 416 8.20 -35.15 -23.16
C TYR A 416 7.29 -34.00 -23.62
N LYS A 417 6.24 -33.78 -22.85
CA LYS A 417 5.28 -32.68 -23.05
C LYS A 417 4.68 -32.20 -21.76
N VAL A 418 4.08 -31.01 -21.77
CA VAL A 418 3.31 -30.46 -20.66
C VAL A 418 1.86 -30.29 -21.13
N VAL A 419 0.94 -30.76 -20.31
CA VAL A 419 -0.51 -30.67 -20.55
C VAL A 419 -1.20 -30.08 -19.32
N ARG A 420 -2.39 -29.53 -19.48
CA ARG A 420 -3.18 -29.03 -18.37
C ARG A 420 -3.84 -30.21 -17.61
N VAL A 421 -4.04 -30.06 -16.31
CA VAL A 421 -4.85 -30.99 -15.52
C VAL A 421 -6.27 -31.03 -16.08
N THR A 422 -6.80 -32.25 -16.27
CA THR A 422 -8.17 -32.53 -16.73
C THR A 422 -8.72 -33.73 -15.98
N ASP A 423 -10.02 -34.00 -16.08
CA ASP A 423 -10.65 -35.13 -15.46
C ASP A 423 -10.10 -36.46 -16.01
N LYS A 424 -9.92 -36.56 -17.32
CA LYS A 424 -9.33 -37.73 -18.01
C LYS A 424 -8.79 -37.30 -19.39
N MET A 425 -7.51 -37.60 -19.64
CA MET A 425 -6.85 -37.29 -20.91
C MET A 425 -5.98 -38.46 -21.35
N PHE A 426 -6.07 -38.82 -22.63
CA PHE A 426 -5.15 -39.76 -23.25
C PHE A 426 -3.82 -39.05 -23.55
N VAL A 427 -2.74 -39.57 -22.97
CA VAL A 427 -1.39 -38.99 -23.12
C VAL A 427 -0.46 -39.93 -23.88
N GLY A 428 -0.85 -41.17 -24.13
CA GLY A 428 -0.05 -42.19 -24.81
C GLY A 428 0.53 -43.21 -23.85
N LYS A 429 0.99 -44.34 -24.41
CA LYS A 429 1.64 -45.41 -23.67
C LYS A 429 3.14 -45.13 -23.48
N ASN A 430 3.82 -46.00 -22.71
CA ASN A 430 5.24 -45.88 -22.41
C ASN A 430 5.64 -44.66 -21.60
N VAL A 431 4.75 -44.15 -20.76
CA VAL A 431 5.04 -43.08 -19.82
C VAL A 431 6.12 -43.51 -18.83
N LEU A 432 7.21 -42.76 -18.75
CA LEU A 432 8.33 -42.99 -17.83
C LEU A 432 8.11 -42.28 -16.49
N TYR A 433 7.76 -41.00 -16.56
CA TYR A 433 7.56 -40.12 -15.40
C TYR A 433 6.44 -39.14 -15.66
N VAL A 434 5.70 -38.83 -14.61
CA VAL A 434 4.64 -37.84 -14.61
C VAL A 434 4.62 -37.12 -13.26
N ASN A 435 4.45 -35.80 -13.28
CA ASN A 435 4.24 -35.00 -12.06
C ASN A 435 3.66 -33.65 -12.41
N VAL A 436 3.22 -32.89 -11.41
CA VAL A 436 2.82 -31.50 -11.55
C VAL A 436 4.00 -30.66 -12.00
N PHE A 437 3.81 -29.84 -13.04
CA PHE A 437 4.84 -28.94 -13.59
C PHE A 437 4.69 -27.54 -13.01
N LYS A 438 5.77 -27.02 -12.44
CA LYS A 438 5.86 -25.65 -11.95
C LYS A 438 6.63 -24.77 -12.91
N LYS A 439 5.97 -23.81 -13.55
CA LYS A 439 6.59 -22.85 -14.44
C LYS A 439 7.63 -22.02 -13.66
N ASN A 440 8.75 -21.68 -14.31
CA ASN A 440 9.88 -20.93 -13.73
C ASN A 440 10.61 -21.62 -12.57
N ASP A 441 10.37 -22.89 -12.32
CA ASP A 441 11.12 -23.67 -11.34
C ASP A 441 12.53 -23.97 -11.87
N LYS A 442 13.53 -23.34 -11.28
CA LYS A 442 14.97 -23.54 -11.60
C LYS A 442 15.62 -24.62 -10.76
N ARG A 443 14.95 -25.12 -9.73
CA ARG A 443 15.52 -26.06 -8.76
C ARG A 443 15.23 -27.52 -9.09
N THR A 444 14.16 -27.82 -9.79
CA THR A 444 13.88 -29.19 -10.26
C THR A 444 14.84 -29.54 -11.40
N ILE A 445 15.76 -30.45 -11.12
CA ILE A 445 16.76 -30.93 -12.06
C ILE A 445 16.45 -32.37 -12.43
N TYR A 446 16.47 -32.63 -13.74
CA TYR A 446 16.33 -33.96 -14.29
C TYR A 446 17.70 -34.54 -14.56
N ASN A 447 18.01 -35.68 -13.92
CA ASN A 447 19.21 -36.46 -14.16
C ASN A 447 18.89 -37.62 -15.09
N VAL A 448 19.54 -37.68 -16.24
CA VAL A 448 19.16 -38.60 -17.32
C VAL A 448 20.37 -39.26 -17.92
N VAL A 449 20.24 -40.57 -18.16
CA VAL A 449 21.10 -41.31 -19.08
C VAL A 449 20.22 -41.84 -20.22
N TYR A 450 20.61 -41.55 -21.45
CA TYR A 450 19.94 -42.03 -22.65
C TYR A 450 20.88 -42.67 -23.64
N ARG A 451 20.37 -43.57 -24.47
CA ARG A 451 21.05 -44.13 -25.61
C ARG A 451 20.59 -43.41 -26.87
N ASP A 452 21.53 -42.95 -27.68
CA ASP A 452 21.23 -42.23 -28.93
C ASP A 452 21.18 -43.23 -30.10
N GLY A 453 19.97 -43.52 -30.57
CA GLY A 453 19.70 -44.54 -31.59
C GLY A 453 19.82 -45.98 -31.09
N LYS A 454 19.55 -46.94 -31.98
CA LYS A 454 19.54 -48.38 -31.63
C LYS A 454 20.94 -48.93 -31.27
N GLU A 455 21.99 -48.40 -31.88
CA GLU A 455 23.40 -48.84 -31.71
C GLU A 455 24.34 -47.75 -31.26
N GLY A 456 23.79 -46.58 -30.93
CA GLY A 456 24.56 -45.41 -30.56
C GLY A 456 25.10 -45.42 -29.11
N PHE A 457 25.85 -44.36 -28.80
CA PHE A 457 26.49 -44.19 -27.50
C PHE A 457 25.48 -43.86 -26.42
N HIS A 458 25.86 -44.08 -25.19
CA HIS A 458 25.11 -43.66 -24.02
C HIS A 458 25.63 -42.31 -23.54
N TYR A 459 24.71 -41.38 -23.31
CA TYR A 459 24.99 -40.01 -22.85
C TYR A 459 24.39 -39.81 -21.47
N ILE A 460 25.06 -38.99 -20.64
CA ILE A 460 24.63 -38.58 -19.32
C ILE A 460 24.50 -37.06 -19.31
N LYS A 461 23.37 -36.56 -18.77
CA LYS A 461 23.15 -35.13 -18.63
C LYS A 461 22.27 -34.77 -17.46
N ARG A 462 22.35 -33.50 -17.08
CA ARG A 462 21.52 -32.84 -16.11
C ARG A 462 20.91 -31.58 -16.70
N PHE A 463 19.64 -31.36 -16.53
CA PHE A 463 18.98 -30.17 -17.06
C PHE A 463 17.72 -29.80 -16.25
N ASN A 464 17.27 -28.55 -16.39
CA ASN A 464 15.98 -28.08 -15.88
C ASN A 464 15.05 -27.68 -17.03
N ILE A 465 13.78 -27.54 -16.70
CA ILE A 465 12.73 -27.06 -17.63
C ILE A 465 11.98 -25.94 -16.91
N THR A 466 12.28 -24.69 -17.25
CA THR A 466 11.68 -23.51 -16.64
C THR A 466 10.46 -22.98 -17.39
N SER A 467 10.45 -23.19 -18.70
CA SER A 467 9.33 -22.76 -19.57
C SER A 467 9.14 -23.74 -20.72
N ILE A 468 7.89 -23.96 -21.08
CA ILE A 468 7.48 -24.89 -22.12
C ILE A 468 6.13 -24.47 -22.69
N THR A 469 5.92 -24.68 -23.98
CA THR A 469 4.61 -24.51 -24.60
C THR A 469 3.77 -25.75 -24.35
N ARG A 470 2.54 -25.59 -23.86
CA ARG A 470 1.58 -26.70 -23.63
C ARG A 470 1.29 -27.45 -24.92
N ASP A 471 1.00 -28.73 -24.80
CA ASP A 471 0.58 -29.65 -25.86
C ASP A 471 1.59 -29.83 -27.02
N ARG A 472 2.81 -29.27 -26.85
CA ARG A 472 3.90 -29.47 -27.79
C ARG A 472 4.86 -30.55 -27.28
N GLU A 473 5.25 -31.46 -28.15
CA GLU A 473 6.27 -32.47 -27.87
C GLU A 473 7.68 -31.90 -27.99
N TYR A 474 8.52 -32.31 -27.08
CA TYR A 474 9.96 -31.99 -27.03
C TYR A 474 10.76 -33.28 -26.84
N ASP A 475 12.05 -33.28 -27.10
CA ASP A 475 12.93 -34.43 -27.01
C ASP A 475 14.08 -34.17 -26.03
N VAL A 476 14.33 -35.12 -25.13
CA VAL A 476 15.48 -35.14 -24.24
C VAL A 476 16.71 -35.62 -24.98
N THR A 477 16.55 -36.52 -25.96
CA THR A 477 17.61 -37.10 -26.80
C THR A 477 18.00 -36.18 -27.96
N GLN A 478 18.76 -36.63 -28.93
CA GLN A 478 19.07 -35.88 -30.14
C GLN A 478 18.08 -36.16 -31.28
N GLY A 479 17.01 -36.92 -30.99
CA GLY A 479 16.00 -37.26 -31.98
C GLY A 479 16.38 -38.38 -32.94
N THR A 480 17.48 -39.06 -32.74
CA THR A 480 17.88 -40.20 -33.55
C THR A 480 16.87 -41.35 -33.39
N PRO A 481 16.34 -41.91 -34.48
CA PRO A 481 15.38 -43.01 -34.39
C PRO A 481 15.88 -44.17 -33.56
N GLY A 482 15.07 -44.65 -32.62
CA GLY A 482 15.41 -45.75 -31.71
C GLY A 482 16.16 -45.32 -30.44
N SER A 483 16.28 -44.01 -30.21
CA SER A 483 16.79 -43.48 -28.94
C SER A 483 15.85 -43.82 -27.78
N ARG A 484 16.41 -44.01 -26.58
CA ARG A 484 15.66 -44.34 -25.38
C ARG A 484 16.34 -43.87 -24.12
N ILE A 485 15.56 -43.50 -23.13
CA ILE A 485 16.03 -43.24 -21.79
C ILE A 485 16.30 -44.57 -21.08
N VAL A 486 17.49 -44.69 -20.50
CA VAL A 486 17.89 -45.88 -19.74
C VAL A 486 17.98 -45.66 -18.24
N TYR A 487 18.04 -44.40 -17.81
CA TYR A 487 17.99 -43.95 -16.41
C TYR A 487 17.38 -42.55 -16.33
N PHE A 488 16.54 -42.35 -15.33
CA PHE A 488 15.87 -41.05 -15.14
C PHE A 488 15.56 -40.85 -13.66
N THR A 489 15.86 -39.64 -13.16
CA THR A 489 15.37 -39.14 -11.87
C THR A 489 14.97 -37.67 -12.00
N ALA A 490 13.94 -37.28 -11.25
CA ALA A 490 13.52 -35.91 -11.07
C ALA A 490 13.88 -35.47 -9.65
N ASN A 491 14.66 -34.39 -9.53
CA ASN A 491 15.29 -33.95 -8.30
C ASN A 491 14.84 -32.52 -7.95
N PRO A 492 13.88 -32.33 -7.01
CA PRO A 492 13.26 -31.03 -6.74
C PRO A 492 14.21 -29.95 -6.22
N ASN A 493 15.35 -30.32 -5.64
CA ASN A 493 16.37 -29.40 -5.14
C ASN A 493 17.74 -29.59 -5.84
N GLY A 494 17.78 -30.18 -7.04
CA GLY A 494 19.01 -30.41 -7.76
C GLY A 494 19.92 -31.44 -7.11
N GLU A 495 19.36 -32.43 -6.46
CA GLU A 495 20.09 -33.54 -5.88
C GLU A 495 20.86 -34.29 -6.99
N ALA A 496 22.02 -34.82 -6.62
CA ALA A 496 22.92 -35.57 -7.52
C ALA A 496 23.27 -36.89 -6.90
N GLU A 497 22.69 -37.96 -7.45
CA GLU A 497 22.92 -39.32 -6.99
C GLU A 497 24.15 -39.94 -7.67
N VAL A 498 24.71 -40.98 -7.01
CA VAL A 498 25.73 -41.87 -7.57
C VAL A 498 25.04 -43.10 -8.15
N ILE A 499 25.30 -43.39 -9.41
CA ILE A 499 24.79 -44.52 -10.13
C ILE A 499 25.87 -45.57 -10.38
N LYS A 500 25.46 -46.85 -10.33
CA LYS A 500 26.30 -48.01 -10.70
C LYS A 500 25.88 -48.48 -12.09
N ILE A 501 26.84 -48.47 -13.01
CA ILE A 501 26.67 -48.84 -14.41
C ILE A 501 27.27 -50.23 -14.62
N THR A 502 26.49 -51.14 -15.21
CA THR A 502 26.95 -52.45 -15.64
C THR A 502 26.86 -52.55 -17.15
N LEU A 503 27.96 -52.80 -17.80
CA LEU A 503 28.01 -52.95 -19.24
C LEU A 503 27.75 -54.38 -19.67
N LYS A 504 27.29 -54.59 -20.89
CA LYS A 504 27.23 -55.94 -21.46
C LYS A 504 28.67 -56.45 -21.69
N PRO A 505 28.95 -57.74 -21.36
CA PRO A 505 30.25 -58.35 -21.59
C PRO A 505 30.71 -58.17 -23.05
N ASN A 506 31.94 -57.69 -23.24
CA ASN A 506 32.57 -57.54 -24.55
C ASN A 506 34.09 -57.72 -24.39
N PRO A 507 34.73 -58.53 -25.24
CA PRO A 507 36.17 -58.83 -25.11
C PRO A 507 37.10 -57.58 -25.02
N ARG A 508 36.65 -56.43 -25.52
CA ARG A 508 37.41 -55.17 -25.51
C ARG A 508 37.24 -54.35 -24.23
N ILE A 509 36.41 -54.79 -23.26
CA ILE A 509 36.08 -54.06 -22.04
C ILE A 509 36.90 -54.66 -20.88
N LYS A 510 37.76 -53.83 -20.29
CA LYS A 510 38.55 -54.22 -19.11
C LYS A 510 37.73 -54.09 -17.80
N LYS A 511 36.80 -53.16 -17.73
CA LYS A 511 36.02 -52.85 -16.53
C LYS A 511 34.52 -52.83 -16.90
N ILE A 512 33.79 -53.91 -16.51
CA ILE A 512 32.39 -54.08 -16.83
C ILE A 512 31.48 -53.28 -15.90
N ILE A 513 31.90 -52.99 -14.65
CA ILE A 513 31.14 -52.30 -13.64
C ILE A 513 31.93 -51.06 -13.22
N TYR A 514 31.28 -49.92 -13.25
CA TYR A 514 31.85 -48.66 -12.73
C TYR A 514 30.73 -47.76 -12.18
N GLU A 515 31.13 -46.73 -11.49
CA GLU A 515 30.24 -45.76 -10.85
C GLU A 515 30.39 -44.42 -11.53
N LYS A 516 29.32 -43.64 -11.52
CA LYS A 516 29.31 -42.26 -11.96
C LYS A 516 28.46 -41.44 -11.01
N ASP A 517 29.06 -40.31 -10.58
CA ASP A 517 28.40 -39.32 -9.76
C ASP A 517 27.77 -38.24 -10.67
N PHE A 518 26.46 -37.95 -10.48
CA PHE A 518 25.82 -36.87 -11.22
C PHE A 518 26.30 -35.48 -10.77
N SER A 519 26.90 -35.33 -9.58
CA SER A 519 27.46 -34.05 -9.13
C SER A 519 28.63 -33.56 -10.03
N ASP A 520 29.31 -34.50 -10.70
CA ASP A 520 30.36 -34.20 -11.70
C ASP A 520 29.78 -33.65 -13.02
N ILE A 521 28.47 -33.73 -13.22
CA ILE A 521 27.83 -33.34 -14.47
C ILE A 521 27.24 -31.96 -14.32
N ASN A 522 27.67 -31.00 -15.11
CA ASN A 522 27.16 -29.66 -15.13
C ASN A 522 25.70 -29.63 -15.61
N ILE A 523 24.86 -28.83 -14.94
CA ILE A 523 23.49 -28.54 -15.38
C ILE A 523 23.56 -27.68 -16.63
N LYS A 524 22.99 -28.15 -17.73
CA LYS A 524 22.97 -27.48 -19.03
C LYS A 524 21.52 -27.31 -19.52
N GLY A 525 21.37 -26.61 -20.64
CA GLY A 525 20.07 -26.48 -21.28
C GLY A 525 19.49 -27.84 -21.71
N ARG A 526 18.15 -27.96 -21.72
CA ARG A 526 17.42 -29.20 -22.07
C ARG A 526 17.78 -29.80 -23.43
N GLN A 527 18.23 -28.99 -24.39
CA GLN A 527 18.59 -29.42 -25.73
C GLN A 527 20.04 -29.90 -25.81
N SER A 528 20.84 -29.79 -24.74
CA SER A 528 22.25 -30.24 -24.77
C SER A 528 22.33 -31.76 -24.97
N MET A 529 23.34 -32.21 -25.69
CA MET A 529 23.62 -33.64 -25.91
C MET A 529 24.02 -34.36 -24.64
N GLY A 530 24.72 -33.67 -23.74
CA GLY A 530 25.32 -34.25 -22.54
C GLY A 530 26.72 -34.76 -22.76
N ASN A 531 27.24 -35.47 -21.76
CA ASN A 531 28.57 -36.09 -21.81
C ASN A 531 28.44 -37.56 -22.20
N ILE A 532 29.43 -38.08 -22.93
CA ILE A 532 29.48 -39.51 -23.23
C ILE A 532 29.66 -40.28 -21.92
N LEU A 533 28.76 -41.16 -21.60
CA LEU A 533 28.84 -42.08 -20.46
C LEU A 533 29.55 -43.39 -20.87
N SER A 534 29.14 -43.96 -22.00
CA SER A 534 29.71 -45.20 -22.52
C SER A 534 29.54 -45.30 -24.03
N LYS A 535 30.60 -45.77 -24.69
CA LYS A 535 30.57 -46.16 -26.10
C LYS A 535 30.08 -47.60 -26.28
N TYR A 536 29.98 -48.37 -25.17
CA TYR A 536 29.56 -49.76 -25.14
C TYR A 536 28.13 -49.86 -24.64
N GLU A 537 27.49 -50.97 -24.96
CA GLU A 537 26.11 -51.19 -24.55
C GLU A 537 25.97 -51.37 -23.04
N VAL A 538 25.12 -50.57 -22.44
CA VAL A 538 24.80 -50.67 -21.02
C VAL A 538 23.75 -51.75 -20.81
N HIS A 539 24.08 -52.70 -19.91
CA HIS A 539 23.16 -53.75 -19.49
C HIS A 539 22.17 -53.24 -18.44
N LYS A 540 22.69 -52.58 -17.38
CA LYS A 540 21.85 -52.08 -16.26
C LYS A 540 22.51 -50.84 -15.64
N ILE A 541 21.64 -49.91 -15.24
CA ILE A 541 21.98 -48.78 -14.35
C ILE A 541 21.15 -48.92 -13.08
N ALA A 542 21.79 -48.81 -11.92
CA ALA A 542 21.13 -48.86 -10.61
C ALA A 542 21.59 -47.68 -9.76
N LEU A 543 20.70 -47.15 -8.95
CA LEU A 543 21.02 -46.19 -7.90
C LEU A 543 21.97 -46.85 -6.91
N LYS A 544 23.13 -46.27 -6.65
CA LYS A 544 24.07 -46.69 -5.60
C LYS A 544 23.87 -45.92 -4.32
N GLN A 545 23.84 -44.61 -4.42
CA GLN A 545 23.74 -43.72 -3.28
C GLN A 545 22.96 -42.44 -3.69
N ARG A 546 22.02 -42.01 -2.82
CA ARG A 546 21.39 -40.70 -2.97
C ARG A 546 22.42 -39.62 -2.65
N GLY A 547 22.41 -38.50 -3.39
CA GLY A 547 23.29 -37.37 -3.18
C GLY A 547 22.54 -36.17 -2.64
N GLY A 548 23.30 -35.18 -2.23
CA GLY A 548 22.76 -33.88 -1.80
C GLY A 548 22.53 -32.92 -2.95
N SER A 549 22.02 -31.74 -2.64
CA SER A 549 21.80 -30.64 -3.59
C SER A 549 23.11 -30.08 -4.13
N THR A 550 23.16 -29.84 -5.42
CA THR A 550 24.34 -29.20 -6.11
C THR A 550 24.07 -27.70 -6.42
N LEU A 551 22.94 -27.14 -6.01
CA LEU A 551 22.53 -25.78 -6.35
C LEU A 551 22.91 -24.73 -5.29
N GLY A 552 23.64 -25.11 -4.24
CA GLY A 552 23.98 -24.23 -3.12
C GLY A 552 22.81 -24.04 -2.13
N GLY A 553 22.98 -23.09 -1.22
CA GLY A 553 21.97 -22.78 -0.21
C GLY A 553 20.65 -22.33 -0.83
N ARG A 554 19.56 -22.57 -0.12
CA ARG A 554 18.23 -22.11 -0.52
C ARG A 554 17.96 -20.73 0.07
N LYS A 555 17.66 -19.75 -0.78
CA LYS A 555 17.27 -18.42 -0.34
C LYS A 555 15.89 -18.47 0.28
N VAL A 556 15.75 -17.86 1.45
CA VAL A 556 14.52 -17.87 2.25
C VAL A 556 14.13 -16.45 2.59
N TRP A 557 12.85 -16.14 2.46
CA TRP A 557 12.22 -14.88 2.86
C TRP A 557 11.11 -15.14 3.84
N PHE A 558 10.83 -14.14 4.67
CA PHE A 558 9.69 -14.14 5.58
C PHE A 558 8.71 -13.01 5.21
N ASP A 559 7.48 -13.39 4.99
CA ASP A 559 6.39 -12.47 4.71
C ASP A 559 5.65 -12.14 6.01
N HIS A 560 5.81 -10.89 6.49
CA HIS A 560 5.20 -10.39 7.72
C HIS A 560 3.66 -10.28 7.63
N ASP A 561 3.10 -10.16 6.43
CA ASP A 561 1.66 -10.01 6.25
C ASP A 561 0.91 -11.33 6.44
N VAL A 562 1.53 -12.42 6.01
CA VAL A 562 0.97 -13.77 6.12
C VAL A 562 1.67 -14.62 7.18
N LEU A 563 2.68 -14.09 7.87
CA LEU A 563 3.45 -14.73 8.94
C LEU A 563 4.01 -16.10 8.52
N ARG A 564 4.61 -16.18 7.32
CA ARG A 564 5.21 -17.42 6.84
C ARG A 564 6.44 -17.23 5.98
N LEU A 565 7.20 -18.30 5.86
CA LEU A 565 8.34 -18.38 4.97
C LEU A 565 7.91 -18.55 3.51
N ASN A 566 8.73 -18.04 2.62
CA ASN A 566 8.59 -18.29 1.20
C ASN A 566 9.97 -18.33 0.51
N TYR A 567 9.99 -18.83 -0.74
CA TYR A 567 11.15 -18.87 -1.60
C TYR A 567 10.99 -17.94 -2.81
N ASP A 568 9.99 -17.06 -2.79
CA ASP A 568 9.49 -16.29 -3.90
C ASP A 568 9.87 -14.82 -3.83
N GLU A 569 10.86 -14.48 -3.02
CA GLU A 569 11.39 -13.12 -2.81
C GLU A 569 10.35 -12.15 -2.20
N ARG A 570 9.39 -12.66 -1.39
CA ARG A 570 8.38 -11.85 -0.72
C ARG A 570 8.77 -11.55 0.72
N GLY A 571 8.75 -10.26 1.08
CA GLY A 571 9.03 -9.80 2.43
C GLY A 571 10.51 -9.72 2.78
N GLN A 572 10.85 -10.00 4.03
CA GLN A 572 12.21 -9.88 4.56
C GLN A 572 13.10 -11.04 4.11
N TYR A 573 14.25 -10.72 3.53
CA TYR A 573 15.25 -11.73 3.18
C TYR A 573 15.99 -12.22 4.43
N LEU A 574 15.95 -13.52 4.70
CA LEU A 574 16.57 -14.14 5.87
C LEU A 574 17.97 -14.70 5.58
N GLY A 575 18.32 -14.91 4.32
CA GLY A 575 19.62 -15.46 3.90
C GLY A 575 19.53 -16.75 3.08
N GLU A 576 20.69 -17.33 2.81
CA GLU A 576 20.80 -18.65 2.19
C GLU A 576 20.93 -19.74 3.26
N PHE A 577 20.10 -20.77 3.16
CA PHE A 577 19.96 -21.86 4.13
C PHE A 577 20.45 -23.17 3.56
N GLN A 578 21.30 -23.89 4.30
CA GLN A 578 21.64 -25.28 4.10
C GLN A 578 20.68 -26.18 4.88
N SER A 579 20.80 -27.51 4.68
CA SER A 579 19.86 -28.48 5.28
C SER A 579 19.71 -28.38 6.80
N ASP A 580 20.77 -28.00 7.50
CA ASP A 580 20.83 -28.00 8.96
C ASP A 580 20.67 -26.60 9.58
N ASP A 581 20.51 -25.57 8.74
CA ASP A 581 20.31 -24.22 9.20
C ASP A 581 18.91 -24.02 9.82
N LEU A 582 18.88 -23.24 10.87
CA LEU A 582 17.66 -22.92 11.60
C LEU A 582 17.31 -21.44 11.50
N ILE A 583 16.08 -21.10 11.79
CA ILE A 583 15.56 -19.75 11.93
C ILE A 583 15.35 -19.48 13.42
N LEU A 584 15.84 -18.36 13.92
CA LEU A 584 15.55 -17.82 15.24
C LEU A 584 14.29 -16.94 15.15
N ILE A 585 13.36 -17.18 16.05
CA ILE A 585 12.17 -16.36 16.24
C ILE A 585 12.18 -15.83 17.68
N VAL A 586 12.00 -14.51 17.84
CA VAL A 586 11.81 -13.86 19.13
C VAL A 586 10.53 -13.05 19.06
N GLN A 587 9.68 -13.21 20.07
CA GLN A 587 8.39 -12.53 20.16
C GLN A 587 8.46 -11.32 21.12
N GLU A 588 7.53 -10.38 20.96
CA GLU A 588 7.43 -9.17 21.79
C GLU A 588 7.27 -9.46 23.30
N ASN A 589 6.73 -10.62 23.66
CA ASN A 589 6.59 -11.07 25.05
C ASN A 589 7.85 -11.72 25.64
N GLY A 590 8.97 -11.72 24.89
CA GLY A 590 10.23 -12.32 25.29
C GLY A 590 10.36 -13.82 24.99
N GLU A 591 9.34 -14.46 24.44
CA GLU A 591 9.45 -15.87 24.02
C GLU A 591 10.36 -16.00 22.81
N PHE A 592 11.16 -17.07 22.78
CA PHE A 592 11.98 -17.41 21.62
C PHE A 592 12.02 -18.92 21.37
N TYR A 593 12.26 -19.28 20.12
CA TYR A 593 12.44 -20.67 19.68
C TYR A 593 13.13 -20.70 18.33
N THR A 594 13.60 -21.88 17.93
CA THR A 594 14.15 -22.09 16.58
C THR A 594 13.30 -23.09 15.79
N THR A 595 13.21 -22.85 14.49
CA THR A 595 12.55 -23.76 13.54
C THR A 595 13.46 -24.09 12.38
N ASN A 596 13.15 -25.17 11.64
CA ASN A 596 13.66 -25.34 10.30
C ASN A 596 13.01 -24.32 9.35
N PHE A 597 13.46 -24.29 8.09
CA PHE A 597 12.93 -23.37 7.06
C PHE A 597 11.88 -24.04 6.15
N ASP A 598 11.08 -24.96 6.69
CA ASP A 598 9.98 -25.57 5.95
C ASP A 598 8.86 -24.55 5.73
N LEU A 599 8.33 -24.48 4.50
CA LEU A 599 7.22 -23.57 4.14
C LEU A 599 5.90 -23.90 4.87
N ASN A 600 5.79 -25.07 5.45
CA ASN A 600 4.61 -25.48 6.25
C ASN A 600 4.66 -24.94 7.68
N ASN A 601 5.75 -24.32 8.10
CA ASN A 601 5.83 -23.69 9.41
C ASN A 601 4.88 -22.50 9.50
N HIS A 602 4.18 -22.43 10.63
CA HIS A 602 3.30 -21.32 10.99
C HIS A 602 3.92 -20.53 12.12
N TYR A 603 3.85 -19.23 12.02
CA TYR A 603 4.38 -18.31 13.03
C TYR A 603 3.25 -17.49 13.63
N ASP A 604 3.33 -17.25 14.94
CA ASP A 604 2.35 -16.43 15.64
C ASP A 604 2.65 -14.92 15.42
N PRO A 605 1.64 -14.04 15.48
CA PRO A 605 1.86 -12.59 15.44
C PRO A 605 2.66 -12.11 16.66
N GLY A 606 3.24 -10.90 16.55
CA GLY A 606 4.08 -10.32 17.61
C GLY A 606 5.55 -10.74 17.51
N ILE A 607 6.04 -11.05 16.32
CA ILE A 607 7.46 -11.33 16.07
C ILE A 607 8.22 -10.02 16.04
N CYS A 608 9.20 -9.87 16.97
CA CYS A 608 10.11 -8.73 16.95
C CYS A 608 11.44 -9.06 16.25
N VAL A 609 11.87 -10.33 16.24
CA VAL A 609 13.06 -10.79 15.53
C VAL A 609 12.74 -12.08 14.78
N ILE A 610 13.08 -12.12 13.50
CA ILE A 610 13.15 -13.33 12.70
C ILE A 610 14.38 -13.26 11.80
N GLU A 611 15.29 -14.20 11.97
CA GLU A 611 16.54 -14.25 11.19
C GLU A 611 17.12 -15.65 11.14
N LYS A 612 18.12 -15.86 10.29
CA LYS A 612 18.91 -17.10 10.29
C LYS A 612 19.62 -17.23 11.64
N PHE A 613 19.41 -18.35 12.31
CA PHE A 613 20.01 -18.61 13.63
C PHE A 613 21.54 -18.68 13.55
N ASN A 614 22.19 -17.99 14.50
CA ASN A 614 23.63 -18.05 14.70
C ASN A 614 23.91 -18.20 16.19
N ALA A 615 24.42 -19.36 16.58
CA ALA A 615 24.72 -19.69 17.99
C ALA A 615 25.77 -18.77 18.64
N ASN A 616 26.63 -18.15 17.84
CA ASN A 616 27.69 -17.26 18.32
C ASN A 616 27.28 -15.78 18.36
N LYS A 617 26.06 -15.45 17.92
CA LYS A 617 25.58 -14.08 17.91
C LYS A 617 25.19 -13.65 19.32
N VAL A 618 25.87 -12.61 19.81
CA VAL A 618 25.59 -12.04 21.14
C VAL A 618 24.46 -11.04 21.07
N TRP A 619 23.57 -11.14 22.03
CA TRP A 619 22.43 -10.25 22.20
C TRP A 619 22.53 -9.50 23.52
N SER A 620 22.04 -8.27 23.54
CA SER A 620 21.91 -7.44 24.73
C SER A 620 20.43 -7.09 24.90
N ALA A 621 19.92 -7.28 26.10
CA ALA A 621 18.53 -6.98 26.44
C ALA A 621 18.45 -6.12 27.70
N ALA A 622 17.58 -5.09 27.65
CA ALA A 622 17.09 -4.41 28.84
C ALA A 622 15.68 -4.94 29.15
N LEU A 623 15.43 -5.27 30.40
CA LEU A 623 14.17 -5.88 30.82
C LEU A 623 13.78 -5.48 32.23
N TYR A 624 12.49 -5.56 32.55
CA TYR A 624 12.00 -5.57 33.92
C TYR A 624 11.82 -7.02 34.38
N ASP A 625 12.50 -7.38 35.44
CA ASP A 625 12.41 -8.71 36.06
C ASP A 625 11.40 -8.67 37.22
N ALA A 626 10.27 -9.33 37.08
CA ALA A 626 9.23 -9.34 38.09
C ALA A 626 9.62 -10.13 39.35
N ASP A 627 10.55 -11.10 39.26
CA ASP A 627 11.08 -11.85 40.37
C ASP A 627 12.06 -11.03 41.21
N GLN A 628 12.57 -9.93 40.63
CA GLN A 628 13.52 -9.00 41.24
C GLN A 628 12.86 -7.63 41.53
N GLN A 629 11.64 -7.63 42.03
CA GLN A 629 10.87 -6.42 42.37
C GLN A 629 10.59 -5.50 41.16
N GLY A 630 10.68 -6.00 39.94
CA GLY A 630 10.42 -5.25 38.74
C GLY A 630 11.45 -4.17 38.40
N TYR A 631 12.66 -4.25 38.95
CA TYR A 631 13.74 -3.34 38.56
C TYR A 631 14.20 -3.56 37.13
N PRO A 632 14.73 -2.54 36.46
CA PRO A 632 15.32 -2.68 35.13
C PRO A 632 16.69 -3.37 35.21
N TYR A 633 16.92 -4.36 34.38
CA TYR A 633 18.17 -5.10 34.27
C TYR A 633 18.70 -5.08 32.86
N LEU A 634 20.03 -5.10 32.72
CA LEU A 634 20.73 -5.36 31.47
C LEU A 634 21.28 -6.79 31.48
N LYS A 635 21.02 -7.52 30.39
CA LYS A 635 21.43 -8.90 30.20
C LYS A 635 22.13 -9.05 28.86
N ARG A 636 23.26 -9.75 28.84
CA ARG A 636 24.05 -10.05 27.64
C ARG A 636 24.21 -11.56 27.49
N PHE A 637 23.75 -12.14 26.39
CA PHE A 637 23.62 -13.59 26.21
C PHE A 637 23.64 -14.00 24.74
N THR A 638 23.69 -15.31 24.52
CA THR A 638 23.44 -15.92 23.19
C THR A 638 22.21 -16.79 23.28
N PHE A 639 21.42 -16.85 22.21
CA PHE A 639 20.32 -17.79 22.11
C PHE A 639 20.83 -19.19 21.80
N GLU A 640 20.19 -20.20 22.38
CA GLU A 640 20.42 -21.62 22.09
C GLU A 640 19.38 -22.14 21.12
N ALA A 641 19.78 -23.11 20.27
CA ALA A 641 18.86 -23.78 19.39
C ALA A 641 17.85 -24.63 20.18
N THR A 642 16.59 -24.30 20.11
CA THR A 642 15.52 -25.03 20.81
C THR A 642 14.22 -24.97 20.02
N SER A 643 13.55 -26.13 19.91
CA SER A 643 12.21 -26.20 19.35
C SER A 643 11.10 -25.88 20.35
N LYS A 644 11.45 -25.81 21.65
CA LYS A 644 10.51 -25.42 22.72
C LYS A 644 10.46 -23.91 22.81
N LYS A 645 9.30 -23.34 23.04
CA LYS A 645 9.17 -21.91 23.37
C LYS A 645 9.73 -21.69 24.76
N LEU A 646 10.81 -20.95 24.83
CA LEU A 646 11.45 -20.51 26.07
C LEU A 646 11.35 -18.99 26.16
N ASN A 647 11.52 -18.42 27.36
CA ASN A 647 11.46 -16.96 27.54
C ASN A 647 12.80 -16.47 28.08
N TYR A 648 13.42 -15.49 27.40
CA TYR A 648 14.68 -14.92 27.84
C TYR A 648 14.51 -13.94 29.02
N LEU A 649 13.28 -13.55 29.36
CA LEU A 649 12.95 -12.72 30.51
C LEU A 649 12.87 -13.52 31.84
N GLY A 650 12.83 -14.86 31.77
CA GLY A 650 12.58 -15.76 32.91
C GLY A 650 11.20 -16.40 32.87
N GLU A 651 10.83 -17.10 33.94
CA GLU A 651 9.57 -17.83 34.04
C GLU A 651 8.36 -16.98 34.45
N ASN A 652 8.64 -15.83 35.06
CA ASN A 652 7.59 -14.94 35.56
C ASN A 652 6.94 -14.16 34.44
N LYS A 653 5.62 -14.34 34.26
CA LYS A 653 4.83 -13.73 33.20
C LYS A 653 4.69 -12.21 33.30
N ASP A 654 4.94 -11.65 34.49
CA ASP A 654 4.88 -10.21 34.72
C ASP A 654 6.19 -9.49 34.35
N SER A 655 7.25 -10.24 34.03
CA SER A 655 8.48 -9.70 33.46
C SER A 655 8.23 -9.19 32.04
N ARG A 656 8.82 -8.07 31.68
CA ARG A 656 8.60 -7.42 30.38
C ARG A 656 9.88 -6.93 29.73
N PRO A 657 10.00 -7.05 28.41
CA PRO A 657 11.15 -6.52 27.69
C PRO A 657 11.06 -5.00 27.58
N ILE A 658 12.21 -4.35 27.56
CA ILE A 658 12.37 -2.92 27.26
C ILE A 658 13.08 -2.76 25.93
N LEU A 659 14.19 -3.48 25.74
CA LEU A 659 15.03 -3.42 24.55
C LEU A 659 15.65 -4.79 24.29
N LEU A 660 15.72 -5.18 23.02
CA LEU A 660 16.54 -6.30 22.56
C LEU A 660 17.34 -5.85 21.34
N THR A 661 18.66 -6.02 21.38
CA THR A 661 19.54 -5.62 20.30
C THR A 661 20.68 -6.62 20.07
N SER A 662 21.09 -6.76 18.82
CA SER A 662 22.24 -7.54 18.40
C SER A 662 23.44 -6.68 17.95
N ILE A 663 23.41 -5.39 18.23
CA ILE A 663 24.52 -4.49 17.97
C ILE A 663 25.74 -4.97 18.78
N VAL A 664 26.92 -5.03 18.18
CA VAL A 664 28.10 -5.65 18.81
C VAL A 664 28.59 -4.86 20.02
N TYR A 665 28.54 -3.53 19.96
CA TYR A 665 28.93 -2.63 21.05
C TYR A 665 27.78 -1.62 21.28
N PRO A 666 26.68 -2.04 21.92
CA PRO A 666 25.57 -1.15 22.11
C PRO A 666 25.84 -0.15 23.25
N ARG A 667 25.52 1.13 23.00
CA ARG A 667 25.39 2.16 24.01
C ARG A 667 23.92 2.40 24.27
N VAL A 668 23.54 2.31 25.52
CA VAL A 668 22.13 2.48 25.95
C VAL A 668 22.04 3.75 26.79
N GLN A 669 21.13 4.62 26.44
CA GLN A 669 20.77 5.80 27.23
C GLN A 669 19.53 5.48 28.07
N VAL A 670 19.65 5.56 29.36
CA VAL A 670 18.55 5.42 30.32
C VAL A 670 17.98 6.79 30.62
N ILE A 671 16.73 7.00 30.27
CA ILE A 671 16.00 8.24 30.56
C ILE A 671 15.01 7.94 31.69
N PHE A 672 15.12 8.70 32.79
CA PHE A 672 14.26 8.53 33.95
C PHE A 672 12.92 9.23 33.74
N GLY A 673 11.83 8.60 34.20
CA GLY A 673 10.47 9.14 34.09
C GLY A 673 9.74 9.20 35.42
N GLY A 674 8.54 9.74 35.47
CA GLY A 674 7.72 9.84 36.66
C GLY A 674 8.37 10.71 37.76
N HIS A 675 8.47 10.19 38.96
CA HIS A 675 9.08 10.90 40.09
C HIS A 675 10.58 11.14 39.94
N ASP A 676 11.27 10.39 39.11
CA ASP A 676 12.70 10.47 38.86
C ASP A 676 13.07 11.28 37.60
N SER A 677 12.12 11.95 36.97
CA SER A 677 12.33 12.72 35.71
C SER A 677 13.33 13.88 35.84
N PHE A 678 13.71 14.24 37.07
CA PHE A 678 14.73 15.25 37.36
C PHE A 678 16.18 14.72 37.27
N ARG A 679 16.37 13.40 37.16
CA ARG A 679 17.69 12.79 37.04
C ARG A 679 18.22 12.98 35.63
N GLU A 680 19.52 13.22 35.55
CA GLU A 680 20.22 13.24 34.26
C GLU A 680 20.17 11.87 33.59
N ALA A 681 20.10 11.85 32.24
CA ALA A 681 20.16 10.60 31.51
C ALA A 681 21.48 9.87 31.73
N LEU A 682 21.42 8.56 31.99
CA LEU A 682 22.58 7.70 32.21
C LEU A 682 22.95 7.00 30.89
N GLU A 683 24.21 7.17 30.46
CA GLU A 683 24.76 6.40 29.32
C GLU A 683 25.50 5.16 29.84
N ILE A 684 25.20 4.00 29.23
CA ILE A 684 25.76 2.71 29.61
C ILE A 684 26.39 2.06 28.40
N ASP A 685 27.67 1.73 28.49
CA ASP A 685 28.36 0.84 27.58
C ASP A 685 28.07 -0.62 27.95
N VAL A 686 27.22 -1.29 27.19
CA VAL A 686 26.72 -2.64 27.52
C VAL A 686 27.79 -3.71 27.42
N ASP A 687 28.87 -3.48 26.68
CA ASP A 687 30.00 -4.39 26.58
C ASP A 687 30.87 -4.49 27.86
N GLU A 688 30.75 -3.55 28.79
CA GLU A 688 31.36 -3.63 30.11
C GLU A 688 30.67 -4.68 31.01
N PHE A 689 29.45 -5.10 30.65
CA PHE A 689 28.72 -6.12 31.42
C PHE A 689 29.16 -7.53 31.00
N ILE A 690 29.37 -8.40 31.97
CA ILE A 690 29.76 -9.79 31.77
C ILE A 690 28.59 -10.54 31.12
N GLY A 691 28.85 -11.30 30.04
CA GLY A 691 27.86 -12.20 29.44
C GLY A 691 27.36 -13.24 30.46
N CYS A 692 26.05 -13.36 30.61
CA CYS A 692 25.46 -14.37 31.51
C CYS A 692 24.79 -15.49 30.69
N LEU A 693 24.58 -16.63 31.34
CA LEU A 693 23.75 -17.70 30.77
C LEU A 693 22.31 -17.22 30.66
N LEU A 694 21.58 -17.72 29.64
CA LEU A 694 20.22 -17.31 29.35
C LEU A 694 19.29 -17.34 30.58
N TYR A 695 19.50 -18.27 31.49
CA TYR A 695 18.66 -18.54 32.67
C TYR A 695 19.22 -18.02 33.98
N THR A 696 20.33 -17.32 34.00
CA THR A 696 20.87 -16.71 35.23
C THR A 696 20.33 -15.29 35.38
N SER A 697 19.99 -14.92 36.61
CA SER A 697 19.61 -13.54 36.92
C SER A 697 20.76 -12.61 36.57
N PRO A 698 20.52 -11.51 35.90
CA PRO A 698 21.56 -10.51 35.63
C PRO A 698 22.04 -9.89 36.94
N SER A 699 23.28 -9.42 36.97
CA SER A 699 23.76 -8.58 38.05
C SER A 699 22.98 -7.28 38.08
N PRO A 700 22.57 -6.78 39.26
CA PRO A 700 21.83 -5.52 39.35
C PRO A 700 22.61 -4.32 38.82
#